data_d149006c989f44afd8576c07b9afb193
#
_entry.id   d149006c989f44afd8576c07b9afb193
#
_cell.length_a   1.000
_cell.length_b   1.000
_cell.length_c   1.000
_cell.angle_alpha   90.00
_cell.angle_beta   90.00
_cell.angle_gamma   90.00
#
_symmetry.space_group_name_H-M   'P 1'
#
loop_
_entity.id
_entity.type
_entity.pdbx_description
1 polymer ?
#
loop_
_entity_poly.entity_id
_entity_poly.type
_entity_poly.pdbx_seq_one_letter_code
_entity_poly.pdbx_strand_id
1 'polypeptide(L)'
;MMKLNSDTKYVQEGTRLIASPILMDPNPIRTAIDVCKHLIMKQIYAVIVSHSALGELSSAAVSYTSGFYHIPVIGISSRDSAFSDKNIHVSFLRTVPPYSHQADVWVEILKHFHYEKVIFIHSSDTDGRSVLGRFQTNAQNLEDDIEIKIESVIELEPGADNYARKLEELKNAQARVYLLYASLNDAKAIFQAAASHNLTESGHVWIVTEQLLRSRDIPQGALGIKLLNADNEKAHINDCLRVLAAALKEMSSEQHIAEAPSNCNETATTWETGRKLFEYIKRQELLNGETGKVVFDESGDRINAEYHVMNIHLGGNIVPVGKYLYSSIKKEMDLSIDDNKISWPGDTNVKPAGFMIPTHLRVLTIEEVPFVFVRRVEDSSDCSGDEEPCPHYNTTDSVTPIVMNCCRGYCIDLLRQLKIKMNFTASLALSPDGQFGSCVTKNGTAGKKEWTGLIAELVNEKAEMIVAPLTITPERAQAIEFSKPFKYQGITILVKTERKDLKFGSFLQPFRGSLWILVMVSVHIVALALYLLDRFSPFGRYRLANMDGTEEDALNLSSAIWFAWGVLLNSGIGEGTPRSFAARVLGIVWAGFAMIIVASYTANLAAFLVLDRPKTILSGIHDNRLRNPAINFNYSTVKGSAVEMYFRRQVELSNMYRVMERMNYDTAQAAIDAVKKGSLGAFIWDSSRLQYEAAQDCDLMTSGELFGRSGYAIGLQKGSPWANEVTLAILEFHESGFMEKLDDKWIINPHRDPTQPPKTCKIDQKVPTTLGLENMHDAFYLIAGGIVGGLVLILIEVFYKKHQLKRQRQLEIARHAADKWRHTVQVSRN
;
A
#
# COMPACT_ATOMS: atom_id res chain seq x y z
N MET A 1 7.99 67.19 -0.57
CA MET A 1 7.80 68.23 0.42
C MET A 1 6.72 69.26 0.03
N MET A 2 6.82 70.02 -1.06
CA MET A 2 5.81 71.09 -1.37
C MET A 2 4.39 70.50 -1.52
N LYS A 3 4.23 69.42 -2.26
CA LYS A 3 2.91 68.66 -2.40
C LYS A 3 2.42 68.14 -1.07
N LEU A 4 3.30 67.61 -0.22
CA LEU A 4 2.93 67.02 1.06
C LEU A 4 2.51 68.11 2.07
N ASN A 5 3.17 69.27 2.09
CA ASN A 5 2.81 70.45 2.92
C ASN A 5 1.44 71.04 2.57
N SER A 6 0.90 70.77 1.38
CA SER A 6 -0.43 71.22 0.96
C SER A 6 -1.51 70.09 1.19
N ASP A 7 -1.13 68.95 1.65
CA ASP A 7 -2.06 67.83 1.87
C ASP A 7 -2.45 67.75 3.37
N THR A 8 -3.65 68.22 3.66
CA THR A 8 -4.22 68.24 5.03
C THR A 8 -4.45 66.83 5.59
N LYS A 9 -4.39 65.78 4.74
CA LYS A 9 -4.48 64.40 5.19
C LYS A 9 -3.29 64.00 6.06
N TYR A 10 -2.09 64.43 5.69
CA TYR A 10 -0.84 64.05 6.35
C TYR A 10 -0.24 65.15 7.22
N VAL A 11 -0.42 66.42 6.89
CA VAL A 11 0.18 67.55 7.63
C VAL A 11 -0.91 68.38 8.30
N GLN A 12 -0.70 68.69 9.60
CA GLN A 12 -1.62 69.58 10.37
C GLN A 12 -1.59 71.06 9.85
N GLU A 13 -2.76 71.70 9.84
CA GLU A 13 -2.84 73.12 9.47
C GLU A 13 -1.91 73.95 10.35
N GLY A 14 -1.11 74.86 9.73
CA GLY A 14 -0.12 75.67 10.43
C GLY A 14 1.23 75.03 10.64
N THR A 15 1.45 73.81 10.35
CA THR A 15 2.77 73.12 10.36
C THR A 15 3.34 73.03 8.96
N ARG A 16 4.66 73.14 8.87
CA ARG A 16 5.41 72.99 7.60
C ARG A 16 6.65 72.12 7.80
N LEU A 17 6.74 71.03 7.04
CA LEU A 17 7.93 70.19 6.98
C LEU A 17 8.97 70.84 6.08
N ILE A 18 10.22 71.00 6.60
CA ILE A 18 11.37 71.53 5.91
C ILE A 18 12.46 70.48 5.82
N ALA A 19 13.01 70.24 4.62
CA ALA A 19 14.12 69.31 4.45
C ALA A 19 15.47 70.06 4.42
N SER A 20 16.48 69.50 5.09
CA SER A 20 17.87 69.99 5.03
C SER A 20 18.71 68.84 4.37
N PRO A 21 18.90 68.86 3.06
CA PRO A 21 19.68 67.81 2.38
C PRO A 21 21.18 67.98 2.67
N ILE A 22 21.86 66.88 2.92
CA ILE A 22 23.29 66.75 3.15
C ILE A 22 23.81 65.58 2.38
N LEU A 23 24.96 65.79 1.69
CA LEU A 23 25.64 64.69 1.02
C LEU A 23 26.41 63.85 2.05
N MET A 24 26.20 62.54 2.06
CA MET A 24 26.86 61.61 2.95
C MET A 24 28.24 61.27 2.44
N ASP A 25 29.27 61.42 3.29
CA ASP A 25 30.66 61.00 2.96
C ASP A 25 30.80 59.50 3.00
N PRO A 26 31.52 58.81 2.08
CA PRO A 26 31.82 57.39 2.18
C PRO A 26 32.59 57.00 3.44
N ASN A 27 33.27 57.92 4.09
CA ASN A 27 33.95 57.69 5.35
C ASN A 27 32.98 57.78 6.55
N PRO A 28 32.73 56.70 7.31
CA PRO A 28 31.75 56.71 8.41
C PRO A 28 32.09 57.71 9.53
N ILE A 29 33.36 57.97 9.79
CA ILE A 29 33.78 58.96 10.83
C ILE A 29 33.42 60.35 10.41
N ARG A 30 33.68 60.74 9.17
CA ARG A 30 33.31 62.08 8.62
C ARG A 30 31.81 62.22 8.65
N THR A 31 31.07 61.17 8.22
CA THR A 31 29.62 61.18 8.26
C THR A 31 29.06 61.39 9.67
N ALA A 32 29.64 60.73 10.72
CA ALA A 32 29.26 60.96 12.09
C ALA A 32 29.46 62.45 12.54
N ILE A 33 30.58 63.04 12.15
CA ILE A 33 30.88 64.43 12.41
C ILE A 33 29.91 65.39 11.66
N ASP A 34 29.61 65.11 10.41
CA ASP A 34 28.68 65.85 9.58
C ASP A 34 27.25 65.81 10.10
N VAL A 35 26.80 64.61 10.57
CA VAL A 35 25.50 64.45 11.27
C VAL A 35 25.42 65.39 12.48
N CYS A 36 26.47 65.45 13.29
CA CYS A 36 26.52 66.35 14.43
C CYS A 36 26.49 67.83 14.01
N LYS A 37 27.41 68.25 13.18
CA LYS A 37 27.57 69.67 12.78
C LYS A 37 26.43 70.22 11.94
N HIS A 38 25.89 69.40 11.03
CA HIS A 38 24.96 69.90 10.02
C HIS A 38 23.51 69.42 10.22
N LEU A 39 23.25 68.40 11.04
CA LEU A 39 21.88 67.89 11.34
C LEU A 39 21.49 68.26 12.78
N ILE A 40 22.17 67.71 13.78
CA ILE A 40 21.78 67.87 15.19
C ILE A 40 21.81 69.35 15.63
N MET A 41 22.85 70.09 15.30
CA MET A 41 22.90 71.49 15.59
C MET A 41 21.81 72.35 14.93
N LYS A 42 21.11 71.85 13.94
CA LYS A 42 19.94 72.46 13.31
C LYS A 42 18.59 72.06 13.88
N GLN A 43 18.60 71.32 14.98
CA GLN A 43 17.38 70.81 15.69
C GLN A 43 16.46 70.05 14.80
N ILE A 44 16.98 68.94 14.16
CA ILE A 44 16.18 68.07 13.29
C ILE A 44 15.33 67.10 14.11
N TYR A 45 14.16 66.79 13.63
CA TYR A 45 13.19 65.87 14.28
C TYR A 45 13.32 64.42 13.81
N ALA A 46 13.82 64.20 12.60
CA ALA A 46 14.09 62.87 12.05
C ALA A 46 15.15 62.97 10.94
N VAL A 47 15.86 61.87 10.70
CA VAL A 47 16.83 61.73 9.61
C VAL A 47 16.35 60.67 8.62
N ILE A 48 16.33 61.03 7.34
CA ILE A 48 16.12 60.04 6.26
C ILE A 48 17.49 59.78 5.64
N VAL A 49 17.91 58.49 5.62
CA VAL A 49 19.21 58.12 5.09
C VAL A 49 19.07 57.26 3.85
N SER A 50 19.79 57.66 2.79
CA SER A 50 19.95 56.87 1.57
C SER A 50 21.45 56.77 1.27
N HIS A 51 21.90 55.64 0.80
CA HIS A 51 23.29 55.39 0.44
C HIS A 51 23.40 54.59 -0.85
N SER A 52 24.51 54.71 -1.57
CA SER A 52 24.88 53.77 -2.62
C SER A 52 25.35 52.43 -2.04
N ALA A 53 25.41 51.38 -2.84
CA ALA A 53 25.78 50.02 -2.43
C ALA A 53 27.14 49.90 -1.67
N LEU A 54 27.97 50.92 -1.68
CA LEU A 54 29.25 50.99 -0.97
C LEU A 54 29.19 51.81 0.32
N GLY A 55 28.04 52.32 0.73
CA GLY A 55 27.89 53.28 1.80
C GLY A 55 27.20 52.78 3.08
N GLU A 56 27.06 51.47 3.28
CA GLU A 56 26.34 50.94 4.46
C GLU A 56 26.95 51.31 5.80
N LEU A 57 28.30 51.33 5.89
CA LEU A 57 29.00 51.76 7.10
C LEU A 57 28.73 53.23 7.44
N SER A 58 28.58 54.10 6.45
CA SER A 58 28.22 55.48 6.67
C SER A 58 26.77 55.65 7.16
N SER A 59 25.82 54.79 6.65
CA SER A 59 24.46 54.73 7.19
C SER A 59 24.43 54.22 8.64
N ALA A 60 25.27 53.27 8.99
CA ALA A 60 25.42 52.80 10.39
C ALA A 60 25.95 53.95 11.30
N ALA A 61 26.89 54.77 10.81
CA ALA A 61 27.39 55.92 11.55
C ALA A 61 26.30 56.96 11.78
N VAL A 62 25.40 57.22 10.79
CA VAL A 62 24.22 58.08 10.98
C VAL A 62 23.30 57.51 12.05
N SER A 63 23.04 56.22 12.00
CA SER A 63 22.21 55.52 13.00
C SER A 63 22.77 55.59 14.42
N TYR A 64 24.07 55.38 14.57
CA TYR A 64 24.74 55.45 15.91
C TYR A 64 24.71 56.86 16.48
N THR A 65 25.07 57.86 15.63
CA THR A 65 25.16 59.25 16.10
C THR A 65 23.79 59.82 16.43
N SER A 66 22.77 59.58 15.57
CA SER A 66 21.40 60.06 15.80
C SER A 66 20.71 59.26 16.90
N GLY A 67 20.96 57.93 16.98
CA GLY A 67 20.38 57.03 17.98
C GLY A 67 20.84 57.34 19.39
N PHE A 68 22.06 57.80 19.58
CA PHE A 68 22.55 58.28 20.89
C PHE A 68 21.68 59.40 21.48
N TYR A 69 21.17 60.28 20.61
CA TYR A 69 20.28 61.39 21.02
C TYR A 69 18.78 60.99 20.93
N HIS A 70 18.44 59.77 20.61
CA HIS A 70 17.08 59.30 20.34
C HIS A 70 16.38 60.00 19.17
N ILE A 71 17.12 60.48 18.18
CA ILE A 71 16.55 61.08 16.97
C ILE A 71 16.21 59.92 16.02
N PRO A 72 14.94 59.77 15.58
CA PRO A 72 14.55 58.71 14.67
C PRO A 72 15.28 58.79 13.33
N VAL A 73 15.84 57.67 12.86
CA VAL A 73 16.49 57.50 11.57
C VAL A 73 15.69 56.54 10.71
N ILE A 74 15.32 56.96 9.51
CA ILE A 74 14.56 56.15 8.57
C ILE A 74 15.45 55.82 7.37
N GLY A 75 15.84 54.55 7.23
CA GLY A 75 16.58 54.06 6.08
C GLY A 75 15.68 53.78 4.88
N ILE A 76 16.05 54.29 3.72
CA ILE A 76 15.31 54.05 2.45
C ILE A 76 16.10 53.17 1.48
N SER A 77 17.32 52.79 1.83
CA SER A 77 18.21 51.91 1.04
C SER A 77 18.97 50.89 1.87
N SER A 78 18.98 51.06 3.22
CA SER A 78 19.72 50.17 4.15
C SER A 78 19.02 48.87 4.38
N ARG A 79 19.47 47.78 3.72
CA ARG A 79 18.85 46.46 3.72
C ARG A 79 19.63 45.40 4.53
N ASP A 80 20.83 45.75 5.01
CA ASP A 80 21.63 44.84 5.87
C ASP A 80 20.86 44.48 7.13
N SER A 81 20.87 43.20 7.50
CA SER A 81 20.17 42.66 8.67
C SER A 81 20.72 43.16 10.00
N ALA A 82 21.94 43.68 10.02
CA ALA A 82 22.54 44.31 11.23
C ALA A 82 21.71 45.45 11.79
N PHE A 83 21.00 46.19 10.92
CA PHE A 83 20.13 47.29 11.37
C PHE A 83 18.89 46.88 12.16
N SER A 84 18.56 45.61 12.15
CA SER A 84 17.47 45.01 12.95
C SER A 84 17.80 44.88 14.42
N ASP A 85 19.09 44.90 14.78
CA ASP A 85 19.52 44.86 16.18
C ASP A 85 19.31 46.20 16.89
N LYS A 86 18.26 46.29 17.71
CA LYS A 86 17.87 47.48 18.45
C LYS A 86 18.74 47.77 19.70
N ASN A 87 19.59 46.85 20.09
CA ASN A 87 20.61 47.19 21.09
C ASN A 87 21.69 48.12 20.55
N ILE A 88 21.93 48.04 19.24
CA ILE A 88 22.93 48.85 18.54
C ILE A 88 22.27 50.03 17.81
N HIS A 89 21.21 49.76 17.05
CA HIS A 89 20.50 50.73 16.23
C HIS A 89 19.17 51.18 16.88
N VAL A 90 19.26 51.80 18.06
CA VAL A 90 18.12 52.06 18.98
C VAL A 90 16.95 52.81 18.33
N SER A 91 17.21 53.80 17.47
CA SER A 91 16.18 54.66 16.85
C SER A 91 16.11 54.52 15.33
N PHE A 92 16.51 53.38 14.79
CA PHE A 92 16.52 53.10 13.37
C PHE A 92 15.28 52.38 12.88
N LEU A 93 14.63 52.89 11.87
CA LEU A 93 13.54 52.27 11.12
C LEU A 93 13.94 52.17 9.64
N ARG A 94 13.24 51.40 8.87
CA ARG A 94 13.45 51.32 7.43
C ARG A 94 12.17 51.06 6.65
N THR A 95 12.00 51.81 5.56
CA THR A 95 10.88 51.60 4.62
C THR A 95 11.21 50.59 3.54
N VAL A 96 12.43 50.03 3.53
CA VAL A 96 12.87 48.89 2.70
C VAL A 96 13.02 47.64 3.57
N PRO A 97 12.59 46.49 3.12
CA PRO A 97 12.76 45.27 3.92
C PRO A 97 14.21 44.84 4.00
N PRO A 98 14.65 44.19 5.09
CA PRO A 98 15.95 43.55 5.15
C PRO A 98 16.09 42.46 4.10
N TYR A 99 17.31 42.09 3.75
CA TYR A 99 17.56 40.99 2.80
C TYR A 99 16.99 39.66 3.31
N SER A 100 16.92 39.42 4.63
CA SER A 100 16.35 38.22 5.23
C SER A 100 14.88 37.99 4.87
N HIS A 101 14.10 39.08 4.62
CA HIS A 101 12.68 38.92 4.24
C HIS A 101 12.45 38.37 2.84
N GLN A 102 13.49 38.26 2.01
CA GLN A 102 13.40 37.55 0.74
C GLN A 102 13.12 36.05 0.94
N ALA A 103 13.47 35.50 2.09
CA ALA A 103 13.15 34.10 2.46
C ALA A 103 11.65 33.82 2.47
N ASP A 104 10.82 34.82 2.82
CA ASP A 104 9.36 34.66 2.84
C ASP A 104 8.84 34.36 1.42
N VAL A 105 9.35 35.08 0.43
CA VAL A 105 9.00 34.89 -0.98
C VAL A 105 9.49 33.56 -1.49
N TRP A 106 10.68 33.12 -1.07
CA TRP A 106 11.21 31.79 -1.45
C TRP A 106 10.34 30.66 -0.98
N VAL A 107 9.83 30.72 0.26
CA VAL A 107 8.92 29.71 0.79
C VAL A 107 7.66 29.62 -0.07
N GLU A 108 7.06 30.76 -0.43
CA GLU A 108 5.86 30.77 -1.27
C GLU A 108 6.12 30.29 -2.71
N ILE A 109 7.29 30.59 -3.30
CA ILE A 109 7.70 30.04 -4.60
C ILE A 109 7.84 28.51 -4.52
N LEU A 110 8.45 27.98 -3.46
CA LEU A 110 8.60 26.55 -3.28
C LEU A 110 7.26 25.85 -3.09
N LYS A 111 6.33 26.45 -2.35
CA LYS A 111 4.95 25.97 -2.23
C LYS A 111 4.25 25.93 -3.58
N HIS A 112 4.31 27.02 -4.35
CA HIS A 112 3.66 27.09 -5.66
C HIS A 112 4.13 25.97 -6.61
N PHE A 113 5.44 25.69 -6.60
CA PHE A 113 6.02 24.63 -7.44
C PHE A 113 6.04 23.24 -6.79
N HIS A 114 5.59 23.07 -5.54
CA HIS A 114 5.62 21.81 -4.79
C HIS A 114 7.05 21.22 -4.70
N TYR A 115 8.04 22.07 -4.37
CA TYR A 115 9.40 21.62 -4.11
C TYR A 115 9.59 21.34 -2.63
N GLU A 116 9.74 20.07 -2.26
CA GLU A 116 9.85 19.63 -0.86
C GLU A 116 11.29 19.58 -0.36
N LYS A 117 12.27 19.37 -1.25
CA LYS A 117 13.70 19.26 -0.89
C LYS A 117 14.50 20.37 -1.56
N VAL A 118 15.28 21.08 -0.78
CA VAL A 118 16.09 22.20 -1.26
C VAL A 118 17.51 22.17 -0.70
N ILE A 119 18.44 22.75 -1.42
CA ILE A 119 19.81 23.03 -0.97
C ILE A 119 19.94 24.52 -0.74
N PHE A 120 20.39 24.89 0.44
CA PHE A 120 20.56 26.28 0.81
C PHE A 120 22.04 26.68 0.73
N ILE A 121 22.36 27.66 -0.10
CA ILE A 121 23.72 28.17 -0.33
C ILE A 121 23.75 29.63 0.11
N HIS A 122 24.61 29.99 1.06
CA HIS A 122 24.68 31.34 1.57
C HIS A 122 26.13 31.79 1.87
N SER A 123 26.35 33.10 1.84
CA SER A 123 27.61 33.69 2.32
C SER A 123 27.70 33.59 3.86
N SER A 124 28.93 33.52 4.37
CA SER A 124 29.20 33.44 5.81
C SER A 124 29.00 34.74 6.60
N ASP A 125 28.45 35.77 5.96
CA ASP A 125 28.13 37.06 6.55
C ASP A 125 26.85 37.04 7.42
N THR A 126 26.56 38.14 8.08
CA THR A 126 25.38 38.30 8.94
C THR A 126 24.08 38.13 8.17
N ASP A 127 24.03 38.66 6.96
CA ASP A 127 22.84 38.60 6.10
C ASP A 127 22.57 37.17 5.63
N GLY A 128 23.59 36.45 5.18
CA GLY A 128 23.42 35.06 4.75
C GLY A 128 22.87 34.17 5.85
N ARG A 129 23.37 34.33 7.08
CA ARG A 129 22.85 33.55 8.24
C ARG A 129 21.44 34.01 8.63
N SER A 130 21.12 35.31 8.51
CA SER A 130 19.78 35.84 8.79
C SER A 130 18.73 35.32 7.79
N VAL A 131 19.08 35.27 6.50
CA VAL A 131 18.22 34.69 5.44
C VAL A 131 17.94 33.21 5.70
N LEU A 132 18.99 32.44 6.05
CA LEU A 132 18.84 31.01 6.40
C LEU A 132 17.93 30.83 7.62
N GLY A 133 18.21 31.58 8.71
CA GLY A 133 17.43 31.45 9.95
C GLY A 133 15.95 31.78 9.73
N ARG A 134 15.65 32.84 8.98
CA ARG A 134 14.27 33.21 8.63
C ARG A 134 13.61 32.13 7.73
N PHE A 135 14.33 31.63 6.75
CA PHE A 135 13.83 30.53 5.89
C PHE A 135 13.50 29.29 6.70
N GLN A 136 14.39 28.86 7.59
CA GLN A 136 14.16 27.71 8.47
C GLN A 136 12.92 27.90 9.36
N THR A 137 12.79 29.09 9.96
CA THR A 137 11.63 29.40 10.81
C THR A 137 10.32 29.35 10.02
N ASN A 138 10.29 29.94 8.84
CA ASN A 138 9.09 29.94 8.01
C ASN A 138 8.76 28.56 7.45
N ALA A 139 9.75 27.77 7.04
CA ALA A 139 9.57 26.41 6.56
C ALA A 139 9.04 25.45 7.65
N GLN A 140 9.44 25.67 8.93
CA GLN A 140 8.95 24.89 10.07
C GLN A 140 7.53 25.27 10.50
N ASN A 141 7.14 26.52 10.29
CA ASN A 141 5.83 27.05 10.69
C ASN A 141 4.74 26.87 9.61
N LEU A 142 5.01 26.08 8.56
CA LEU A 142 4.01 25.78 7.55
C LEU A 142 2.91 24.91 8.14
N GLU A 143 1.66 25.37 8.07
CA GLU A 143 0.45 24.65 8.48
C GLU A 143 -0.12 23.75 7.36
N ASP A 144 0.44 23.87 6.15
CA ASP A 144 0.02 23.16 4.95
C ASP A 144 0.59 21.74 4.90
N ASP A 145 0.01 20.88 4.06
CA ASP A 145 0.45 19.47 3.84
C ASP A 145 1.85 19.35 3.21
N ILE A 146 2.49 20.46 2.84
CA ILE A 146 3.81 20.47 2.19
C ILE A 146 4.90 20.73 3.24
N GLU A 147 5.77 19.76 3.47
CA GLU A 147 6.93 19.88 4.36
C GLU A 147 8.19 20.21 3.54
N ILE A 148 8.71 21.45 3.67
CA ILE A 148 9.94 21.86 2.99
C ILE A 148 11.16 21.49 3.85
N LYS A 149 12.04 20.61 3.30
CA LYS A 149 13.24 20.12 3.98
C LYS A 149 14.50 20.67 3.31
N ILE A 150 15.43 21.17 4.11
CA ILE A 150 16.78 21.50 3.66
C ILE A 150 17.61 20.23 3.71
N GLU A 151 18.02 19.70 2.55
CA GLU A 151 18.89 18.54 2.46
C GLU A 151 20.33 18.88 2.87
N SER A 152 20.83 20.03 2.43
CA SER A 152 22.20 20.48 2.72
C SER A 152 22.27 22.01 2.81
N VAL A 153 23.10 22.50 3.70
CA VAL A 153 23.44 23.93 3.83
C VAL A 153 24.92 24.12 3.47
N ILE A 154 25.20 24.98 2.48
CA ILE A 154 26.56 25.31 2.08
C ILE A 154 26.88 26.75 2.43
N GLU A 155 27.81 26.92 3.35
CA GLU A 155 28.32 28.25 3.72
C GLU A 155 29.54 28.60 2.88
N LEU A 156 29.47 29.72 2.15
CA LEU A 156 30.51 30.23 1.27
C LEU A 156 31.20 31.42 1.93
N GLU A 157 32.53 31.42 1.93
CA GLU A 157 33.30 32.56 2.42
C GLU A 157 33.41 33.62 1.31
N PRO A 158 32.99 34.88 1.54
CA PRO A 158 33.09 35.94 0.56
C PRO A 158 34.55 36.16 0.06
N GLY A 159 34.73 36.22 -1.25
CA GLY A 159 36.04 36.40 -1.88
C GLY A 159 36.94 35.17 -1.87
N ALA A 160 36.46 33.99 -1.58
CA ALA A 160 37.24 32.75 -1.59
C ALA A 160 37.47 32.22 -3.02
N ASP A 161 38.61 31.58 -3.27
CA ASP A 161 38.94 30.97 -4.57
C ASP A 161 38.46 29.51 -4.69
N ASN A 162 37.83 28.96 -3.65
CA ASN A 162 37.52 27.50 -3.53
C ASN A 162 36.05 27.13 -3.72
N TYR A 163 35.24 27.93 -4.37
CA TYR A 163 33.83 27.66 -4.57
C TYR A 163 33.54 26.32 -5.29
N ALA A 164 34.39 25.99 -6.29
CA ALA A 164 34.24 24.74 -7.03
C ALA A 164 34.33 23.49 -6.11
N ARG A 165 35.25 23.50 -5.14
CA ARG A 165 35.41 22.38 -4.20
C ARG A 165 34.19 22.22 -3.27
N LYS A 166 33.62 23.32 -2.80
CA LYS A 166 32.42 23.29 -1.94
C LYS A 166 31.18 22.86 -2.72
N LEU A 167 31.04 23.26 -3.96
CA LEU A 167 29.94 22.87 -4.82
C LEU A 167 30.06 21.44 -5.38
N GLU A 168 31.25 20.80 -5.31
CA GLU A 168 31.44 19.43 -5.72
C GLU A 168 30.59 18.44 -4.88
N GLU A 169 30.36 18.72 -3.60
CA GLU A 169 29.53 17.93 -2.70
C GLU A 169 28.09 17.80 -3.22
N LEU A 170 27.62 18.79 -3.99
CA LEU A 170 26.26 18.80 -4.55
C LEU A 170 26.02 17.81 -5.69
N LYS A 171 27.06 17.26 -6.30
CA LYS A 171 26.91 16.26 -7.36
C LYS A 171 26.09 15.04 -6.92
N ASN A 172 26.28 14.64 -5.67
CA ASN A 172 25.64 13.46 -5.09
C ASN A 172 24.36 13.77 -4.31
N ALA A 173 24.00 15.05 -4.17
CA ALA A 173 22.77 15.45 -3.49
C ALA A 173 21.54 15.00 -4.29
N GLN A 174 20.45 14.68 -3.60
CA GLN A 174 19.19 14.31 -4.24
C GLN A 174 18.43 15.55 -4.73
N ALA A 175 18.39 16.61 -3.92
CA ALA A 175 17.74 17.86 -4.29
C ALA A 175 18.46 18.54 -5.44
N ARG A 176 17.69 19.16 -6.32
CA ARG A 176 18.17 19.92 -7.49
C ARG A 176 17.63 21.36 -7.50
N VAL A 177 17.09 21.80 -6.37
CA VAL A 177 16.61 23.17 -6.16
C VAL A 177 17.58 23.88 -5.24
N TYR A 178 18.22 24.94 -5.74
CA TYR A 178 19.24 25.70 -5.05
C TYR A 178 18.70 27.08 -4.69
N LEU A 179 18.72 27.41 -3.41
CA LEU A 179 18.45 28.76 -2.89
C LEU A 179 19.78 29.44 -2.65
N LEU A 180 20.06 30.51 -3.38
CA LEU A 180 21.36 31.18 -3.30
C LEU A 180 21.24 32.63 -2.75
N TYR A 181 21.91 32.87 -1.63
CA TYR A 181 22.22 34.22 -1.13
C TYR A 181 23.74 34.42 -1.17
N ALA A 182 24.21 35.37 -1.95
CA ALA A 182 25.63 35.79 -2.01
C ALA A 182 25.78 37.24 -2.44
N SER A 183 27.01 37.77 -2.29
CA SER A 183 27.33 39.07 -2.79
C SER A 183 27.41 39.12 -4.33
N LEU A 184 27.14 40.29 -4.90
CA LEU A 184 27.28 40.47 -6.36
C LEU A 184 28.72 40.18 -6.86
N ASN A 185 29.74 40.46 -6.03
CA ASN A 185 31.12 40.24 -6.40
C ASN A 185 31.48 38.76 -6.54
N ASP A 186 30.86 37.91 -5.72
CA ASP A 186 31.11 36.49 -5.69
C ASP A 186 30.24 35.72 -6.72
N ALA A 187 29.18 36.35 -7.20
CA ALA A 187 28.21 35.73 -8.11
C ALA A 187 28.84 35.05 -9.33
N LYS A 188 29.77 35.78 -9.98
CA LYS A 188 30.46 35.25 -11.16
C LYS A 188 31.26 33.99 -10.87
N ALA A 189 32.01 33.94 -9.79
CA ALA A 189 32.83 32.80 -9.39
C ALA A 189 31.97 31.61 -8.98
N ILE A 190 30.86 31.87 -8.26
CA ILE A 190 29.90 30.83 -7.83
C ILE A 190 29.23 30.18 -9.05
N PHE A 191 28.68 30.97 -9.99
CA PHE A 191 28.00 30.41 -11.16
C PHE A 191 28.97 29.74 -12.15
N GLN A 192 30.20 30.21 -12.29
CA GLN A 192 31.23 29.54 -13.05
C GLN A 192 31.61 28.19 -12.42
N ALA A 193 31.73 28.14 -11.09
CA ALA A 193 31.97 26.89 -10.37
C ALA A 193 30.78 25.93 -10.52
N ALA A 194 29.53 26.42 -10.41
CA ALA A 194 28.33 25.61 -10.63
C ALA A 194 28.27 25.03 -12.07
N ALA A 195 28.60 25.83 -13.07
CA ALA A 195 28.64 25.39 -14.47
C ALA A 195 29.73 24.33 -14.71
N SER A 196 30.90 24.44 -14.06
CA SER A 196 31.97 23.43 -14.18
C SER A 196 31.56 22.05 -13.62
N HIS A 197 30.55 22.00 -12.76
CA HIS A 197 29.99 20.80 -12.18
C HIS A 197 28.66 20.37 -12.82
N ASN A 198 28.24 20.98 -13.92
CA ASN A 198 26.97 20.75 -14.64
C ASN A 198 25.73 21.01 -13.78
N LEU A 199 25.82 21.82 -12.73
CA LEU A 199 24.70 22.16 -11.84
C LEU A 199 23.76 23.23 -12.41
N THR A 200 24.05 23.75 -13.61
CA THR A 200 23.24 24.76 -14.32
C THR A 200 22.47 24.21 -15.51
N GLU A 201 22.55 22.88 -15.75
CA GLU A 201 21.92 22.21 -16.86
C GLU A 201 20.43 21.88 -16.59
N SER A 202 19.79 21.25 -17.59
CA SER A 202 18.40 20.79 -17.46
C SER A 202 18.21 19.91 -16.23
N GLY A 203 17.09 20.11 -15.51
CA GLY A 203 16.75 19.40 -14.27
C GLY A 203 17.15 20.13 -12.98
N HIS A 204 17.97 21.19 -13.08
CA HIS A 204 18.37 22.01 -11.95
C HIS A 204 17.53 23.29 -11.85
N VAL A 205 17.25 23.76 -10.65
CA VAL A 205 16.50 25.00 -10.41
C VAL A 205 17.30 25.92 -9.50
N TRP A 206 17.56 27.12 -9.94
CA TRP A 206 18.22 28.14 -9.14
C TRP A 206 17.23 29.22 -8.76
N ILE A 207 17.09 29.53 -7.48
CA ILE A 207 16.30 30.63 -6.96
C ILE A 207 17.26 31.59 -6.26
N VAL A 208 17.38 32.81 -6.77
CA VAL A 208 18.39 33.77 -6.35
C VAL A 208 17.78 35.01 -5.74
N THR A 209 18.57 35.72 -4.93
CA THR A 209 18.19 36.98 -4.34
C THR A 209 18.31 38.17 -5.32
N GLU A 210 17.72 39.32 -4.95
CA GLU A 210 17.71 40.52 -5.78
C GLU A 210 19.09 41.02 -6.15
N GLN A 211 20.09 40.92 -5.23
CA GLN A 211 21.45 41.39 -5.49
C GLN A 211 22.06 40.68 -6.69
N LEU A 212 21.82 39.38 -6.78
CA LEU A 212 22.37 38.51 -7.84
C LEU A 212 21.76 38.80 -9.20
N LEU A 213 20.51 39.28 -9.28
CA LEU A 213 19.87 39.63 -10.56
C LEU A 213 20.64 40.69 -11.39
N ARG A 214 21.54 41.41 -10.77
CA ARG A 214 22.40 42.36 -11.48
C ARG A 214 23.63 41.72 -12.13
N SER A 215 23.93 40.46 -11.83
CA SER A 215 25.03 39.72 -12.44
C SER A 215 24.67 39.28 -13.86
N ARG A 216 25.65 39.32 -14.78
CA ARG A 216 25.46 38.81 -16.14
C ARG A 216 25.71 37.30 -16.28
N ASP A 217 26.27 36.68 -15.24
CA ASP A 217 26.68 35.28 -15.23
C ASP A 217 25.63 34.35 -14.63
N ILE A 218 24.42 34.85 -14.37
CA ILE A 218 23.31 34.02 -13.80
C ILE A 218 22.89 32.97 -14.82
N PRO A 219 22.67 31.69 -14.38
CA PRO A 219 22.22 30.64 -15.28
C PRO A 219 20.87 30.99 -15.92
N GLN A 220 20.75 30.65 -17.21
CA GLN A 220 19.46 30.69 -17.88
C GLN A 220 18.44 29.80 -17.15
N GLY A 221 17.20 30.25 -17.05
CA GLY A 221 16.13 29.54 -16.37
C GLY A 221 16.10 29.75 -14.86
N ALA A 222 17.03 30.49 -14.29
CA ALA A 222 16.99 30.85 -12.89
C ALA A 222 15.81 31.79 -12.57
N LEU A 223 15.24 31.60 -11.37
CA LEU A 223 14.24 32.47 -10.80
C LEU A 223 14.91 33.44 -9.84
N GLY A 224 14.48 34.66 -9.85
CA GLY A 224 14.95 35.69 -8.92
C GLY A 224 13.79 36.52 -8.41
N ILE A 225 14.03 37.27 -7.36
CA ILE A 225 13.02 38.14 -6.77
C ILE A 225 13.53 39.59 -6.83
N LYS A 226 12.64 40.51 -7.12
CA LYS A 226 12.96 41.93 -7.18
C LYS A 226 11.93 42.73 -6.40
N LEU A 227 12.38 43.58 -5.47
CA LEU A 227 11.50 44.47 -4.70
C LEU A 227 10.75 45.42 -5.63
N LEU A 228 9.47 45.61 -5.38
CA LEU A 228 8.66 46.58 -6.15
C LEU A 228 9.25 47.99 -6.03
N ASN A 229 9.48 48.63 -7.18
CA ASN A 229 10.08 49.94 -7.25
C ASN A 229 11.46 50.12 -6.56
N ALA A 230 12.24 49.00 -6.43
CA ALA A 230 13.56 49.03 -5.77
C ALA A 230 14.51 50.15 -6.29
N ASP A 231 14.48 50.41 -7.59
CA ASP A 231 15.34 51.40 -8.25
C ASP A 231 14.75 52.83 -8.21
N ASN A 232 13.53 53.02 -7.65
CA ASN A 232 12.85 54.31 -7.61
C ASN A 232 13.00 54.96 -6.23
N GLU A 233 14.18 55.56 -5.97
CA GLU A 233 14.49 56.20 -4.70
C GLU A 233 13.45 57.32 -4.35
N LYS A 234 12.92 58.02 -5.34
CA LYS A 234 11.91 59.01 -5.15
C LYS A 234 10.61 58.47 -4.57
N ALA A 235 10.19 57.25 -4.97
CA ALA A 235 9.02 56.60 -4.38
C ALA A 235 9.25 56.26 -2.90
N HIS A 236 10.43 55.74 -2.57
CA HIS A 236 10.79 55.42 -1.18
C HIS A 236 10.86 56.70 -0.31
N ILE A 237 11.40 57.80 -0.82
CA ILE A 237 11.42 59.11 -0.11
C ILE A 237 9.98 59.62 0.12
N ASN A 238 9.08 59.50 -0.88
CA ASN A 238 7.70 59.93 -0.74
C ASN A 238 6.94 59.12 0.31
N ASP A 239 7.09 57.79 0.31
CA ASP A 239 6.43 56.95 1.31
C ASP A 239 6.98 57.18 2.72
N CYS A 240 8.31 57.34 2.87
CA CYS A 240 8.96 57.66 4.11
C CYS A 240 8.43 59.02 4.67
N LEU A 241 8.32 60.06 3.82
CA LEU A 241 7.80 61.35 4.22
C LEU A 241 6.34 61.33 4.62
N ARG A 242 5.49 60.52 3.96
CA ARG A 242 4.07 60.32 4.33
C ARG A 242 3.94 59.62 5.68
N VAL A 243 4.76 58.59 5.95
CA VAL A 243 4.77 57.88 7.23
C VAL A 243 5.22 58.80 8.36
N LEU A 244 6.31 59.56 8.15
CA LEU A 244 6.79 60.53 9.11
C LEU A 244 5.78 61.65 9.38
N ALA A 245 5.15 62.18 8.34
CA ALA A 245 4.15 63.25 8.47
C ALA A 245 2.91 62.77 9.24
N ALA A 246 2.44 61.55 8.97
CA ALA A 246 1.32 60.95 9.69
C ALA A 246 1.65 60.74 11.17
N ALA A 247 2.85 60.24 11.47
CA ALA A 247 3.29 60.04 12.85
C ALA A 247 3.41 61.37 13.63
N LEU A 248 3.95 62.41 13.01
CA LEU A 248 4.05 63.73 13.62
C LEU A 248 2.67 64.34 13.84
N LYS A 249 1.73 64.18 12.92
CA LYS A 249 0.34 64.64 13.05
C LYS A 249 -0.36 63.97 14.22
N GLU A 250 -0.28 62.62 14.30
CA GLU A 250 -0.86 61.85 15.39
C GLU A 250 -0.27 62.27 16.74
N MET A 251 1.05 62.29 16.84
CA MET A 251 1.75 62.68 18.05
C MET A 251 1.41 64.11 18.48
N SER A 252 1.32 65.09 17.53
CA SER A 252 0.95 66.46 17.85
C SER A 252 -0.45 66.64 18.36
N SER A 253 -1.36 65.71 18.04
CA SER A 253 -2.73 65.72 18.55
C SER A 253 -2.83 65.23 20.00
N GLU A 254 -1.91 64.38 20.44
CA GLU A 254 -1.96 63.74 21.76
C GLU A 254 -1.05 64.41 22.77
N GLN A 255 0.11 64.96 22.36
CA GLN A 255 1.10 65.57 23.25
C GLN A 255 1.90 66.67 22.57
N HIS A 256 2.46 67.56 23.41
CA HIS A 256 3.36 68.62 22.93
C HIS A 256 4.70 68.02 22.47
N ILE A 257 5.16 68.35 21.28
CA ILE A 257 6.43 67.92 20.72
C ILE A 257 7.52 68.92 21.24
N ALA A 258 8.40 68.44 22.16
CA ALA A 258 9.51 69.17 22.65
C ALA A 258 10.54 69.44 21.56
N GLU A 259 11.28 70.52 21.66
CA GLU A 259 12.37 70.89 20.73
C GLU A 259 13.45 69.77 20.66
N ALA A 260 13.94 69.55 19.48
CA ALA A 260 15.01 68.58 19.24
C ALA A 260 16.37 69.08 19.79
N PRO A 261 17.33 68.17 20.09
CA PRO A 261 18.66 68.58 20.58
C PRO A 261 19.38 69.52 19.64
N SER A 262 20.02 70.52 20.19
CA SER A 262 20.79 71.52 19.47
C SER A 262 22.31 71.41 19.61
N ASN A 263 22.79 70.49 20.40
CA ASN A 263 24.21 70.35 20.72
C ASN A 263 24.63 68.84 20.69
N CYS A 264 25.89 68.59 20.31
CA CYS A 264 26.54 67.33 20.33
C CYS A 264 27.60 67.18 21.41
N ASN A 265 27.43 67.82 22.57
CA ASN A 265 28.38 67.77 23.67
C ASN A 265 28.08 66.56 24.58
N GLU A 266 29.07 66.13 25.36
CA GLU A 266 28.94 64.99 26.30
C GLU A 266 27.84 65.21 27.35
N THR A 267 27.43 66.44 27.57
CA THR A 267 26.38 66.84 28.53
C THR A 267 24.99 66.93 27.92
N ALA A 268 24.83 66.61 26.63
CA ALA A 268 23.53 66.67 25.97
C ALA A 268 22.59 65.61 26.51
N THR A 269 21.40 66.04 26.91
CA THR A 269 20.32 65.10 27.37
C THR A 269 19.72 64.31 26.21
N THR A 270 19.43 63.08 26.42
CA THR A 270 18.66 62.27 25.46
C THR A 270 17.25 62.80 25.22
N TRP A 271 16.81 62.82 23.97
CA TRP A 271 15.52 63.39 23.59
C TRP A 271 14.36 62.40 23.78
N GLU A 272 13.72 62.46 24.96
CA GLU A 272 12.60 61.58 25.28
C GLU A 272 11.42 61.70 24.27
N THR A 273 11.17 62.90 23.71
CA THR A 273 10.13 63.10 22.68
C THR A 273 10.50 62.31 21.39
N GLY A 274 11.78 62.22 21.06
CA GLY A 274 12.26 61.45 19.90
C GLY A 274 12.05 59.93 20.05
N ARG A 275 12.27 59.42 21.29
CA ARG A 275 11.93 58.03 21.60
C ARG A 275 10.46 57.76 21.38
N LYS A 276 9.57 58.63 21.84
CA LYS A 276 8.12 58.49 21.59
C LYS A 276 7.81 58.64 20.11
N LEU A 277 8.42 59.59 19.39
CA LEU A 277 8.23 59.75 17.95
C LEU A 277 8.61 58.49 17.18
N PHE A 278 9.67 57.83 17.59
CA PHE A 278 10.04 56.53 17.02
C PHE A 278 8.91 55.51 17.13
N GLU A 279 8.26 55.37 18.31
CA GLU A 279 7.12 54.47 18.50
C GLU A 279 5.88 54.89 17.67
N TYR A 280 5.63 56.20 17.52
CA TYR A 280 4.54 56.69 16.65
C TYR A 280 4.83 56.37 15.18
N ILE A 281 6.08 56.50 14.71
CA ILE A 281 6.46 56.14 13.35
C ILE A 281 6.28 54.64 13.12
N LYS A 282 6.71 53.81 14.09
CA LYS A 282 6.60 52.34 14.03
C LYS A 282 5.15 51.86 13.93
N ARG A 283 4.19 52.55 14.55
CA ARG A 283 2.76 52.21 14.51
C ARG A 283 2.05 52.59 13.22
N GLN A 284 2.68 53.43 12.36
CA GLN A 284 2.03 53.88 11.14
C GLN A 284 1.86 52.75 10.13
N GLU A 285 0.69 52.75 9.50
CA GLU A 285 0.35 51.84 8.40
C GLU A 285 -0.02 52.63 7.15
N LEU A 286 0.77 52.55 6.09
CA LEU A 286 0.51 53.15 4.81
C LEU A 286 0.04 52.05 3.83
N LEU A 287 -1.30 51.93 3.63
CA LEU A 287 -1.89 50.89 2.78
C LEU A 287 -1.58 51.09 1.29
N ASN A 288 -1.52 52.31 0.81
CA ASN A 288 -1.37 52.65 -0.59
C ASN A 288 -0.11 53.52 -0.81
N GLY A 289 1.05 53.03 -0.45
CA GLY A 289 2.34 53.63 -0.75
C GLY A 289 2.71 53.50 -2.23
N GLU A 290 3.59 54.34 -2.73
CA GLU A 290 4.17 54.24 -4.08
C GLU A 290 5.06 52.99 -4.22
N THR A 291 5.52 52.43 -3.09
CA THR A 291 6.32 51.23 -3.00
C THR A 291 5.50 50.00 -2.50
N GLY A 292 4.16 50.13 -2.50
CA GLY A 292 3.27 49.13 -1.93
C GLY A 292 2.92 49.41 -0.46
N LYS A 293 2.40 48.41 0.27
CA LYS A 293 2.05 48.52 1.68
C LYS A 293 3.32 48.79 2.53
N VAL A 294 3.30 49.75 3.42
CA VAL A 294 4.39 50.04 4.37
C VAL A 294 3.86 49.88 5.78
N VAL A 295 4.37 48.89 6.47
CA VAL A 295 4.07 48.52 7.87
C VAL A 295 5.36 48.04 8.51
N PHE A 296 5.52 48.30 9.80
CA PHE A 296 6.72 47.93 10.56
C PHE A 296 6.43 46.81 11.55
N ASP A 297 7.43 46.01 11.80
CA ASP A 297 7.42 45.02 12.89
C ASP A 297 7.91 45.64 14.21
N GLU A 298 8.03 44.80 15.26
CA GLU A 298 8.57 45.24 16.56
C GLU A 298 10.01 45.74 16.46
N SER A 299 10.76 45.27 15.48
CA SER A 299 12.12 45.74 15.20
C SER A 299 12.19 46.99 14.33
N GLY A 300 11.07 47.61 13.95
CA GLY A 300 11.03 48.76 13.04
C GLY A 300 11.48 48.42 11.62
N ASP A 301 11.44 47.14 11.24
CA ASP A 301 11.69 46.72 9.88
C ASP A 301 10.38 46.63 9.09
N ARG A 302 10.45 46.96 7.80
CA ARG A 302 9.27 46.83 6.93
C ARG A 302 8.89 45.39 6.72
N ILE A 303 7.66 45.04 7.04
CA ILE A 303 7.01 43.76 6.72
C ILE A 303 6.02 43.92 5.56
N ASN A 304 5.56 42.79 5.00
CA ASN A 304 4.61 42.77 3.89
C ASN A 304 5.06 43.56 2.67
N ALA A 305 6.36 43.53 2.39
CA ALA A 305 6.91 44.19 1.20
C ALA A 305 6.54 43.40 -0.05
N GLU A 306 6.27 44.12 -1.13
CA GLU A 306 5.81 43.56 -2.39
C GLU A 306 6.98 43.28 -3.33
N TYR A 307 6.97 42.11 -4.00
CA TYR A 307 8.04 41.70 -4.89
C TYR A 307 7.50 41.23 -6.24
N HIS A 308 8.33 41.37 -7.28
CA HIS A 308 8.16 40.68 -8.54
C HIS A 308 9.03 39.43 -8.58
N VAL A 309 8.48 38.36 -9.08
CA VAL A 309 9.24 37.15 -9.43
C VAL A 309 9.74 37.32 -10.86
N MET A 310 11.04 37.18 -11.03
CA MET A 310 11.75 37.36 -12.29
C MET A 310 12.28 36.05 -12.78
N ASN A 311 12.32 35.82 -14.10
CA ASN A 311 12.94 34.68 -14.72
C ASN A 311 14.00 35.14 -15.73
N ILE A 312 15.10 34.43 -15.82
CA ILE A 312 16.21 34.69 -16.73
C ILE A 312 16.04 33.88 -18.00
N HIS A 313 15.70 34.52 -19.10
CA HIS A 313 15.54 33.94 -20.42
C HIS A 313 16.87 33.86 -21.19
N LEU A 314 16.81 33.20 -22.34
CA LEU A 314 17.93 33.10 -23.26
C LEU A 314 18.54 34.47 -23.57
N GLY A 315 19.88 34.61 -23.54
CA GLY A 315 20.57 35.87 -23.75
C GLY A 315 20.61 36.77 -22.52
N GLY A 316 20.22 36.32 -21.33
CA GLY A 316 20.29 37.06 -20.08
C GLY A 316 19.17 38.10 -19.90
N ASN A 317 18.11 38.03 -20.68
CA ASN A 317 16.94 38.89 -20.54
C ASN A 317 16.15 38.53 -19.28
N ILE A 318 15.93 39.50 -18.40
CA ILE A 318 15.18 39.31 -17.14
C ILE A 318 13.72 39.70 -17.39
N VAL A 319 12.81 38.73 -17.27
CA VAL A 319 11.39 38.88 -17.55
C VAL A 319 10.56 38.70 -16.27
N PRO A 320 9.61 39.57 -15.95
CA PRO A 320 8.73 39.38 -14.81
C PRO A 320 7.69 38.28 -15.13
N VAL A 321 7.68 37.24 -14.31
CA VAL A 321 6.81 36.06 -14.47
C VAL A 321 5.78 35.91 -13.34
N GLY A 322 5.96 36.63 -12.24
CA GLY A 322 5.02 36.60 -11.14
C GLY A 322 5.07 37.83 -10.25
N LYS A 323 4.15 37.91 -9.32
CA LYS A 323 4.01 39.01 -8.35
C LYS A 323 3.66 38.44 -6.98
N TYR A 324 4.31 38.95 -5.97
CA TYR A 324 4.02 38.72 -4.57
C TYR A 324 3.52 40.02 -3.96
N LEU A 325 2.19 40.13 -3.81
CA LEU A 325 1.50 41.38 -3.45
C LEU A 325 0.60 41.17 -2.25
N TYR A 326 0.35 42.28 -1.50
CA TYR A 326 -0.61 42.25 -0.40
C TYR A 326 -2.05 42.25 -0.91
N SER A 327 -2.81 41.18 -0.57
CA SER A 327 -4.24 41.07 -0.88
C SER A 327 -5.08 41.73 0.20
N SER A 328 -5.75 42.85 -0.13
CA SER A 328 -6.66 43.54 0.80
C SER A 328 -7.88 42.68 1.16
N ILE A 329 -8.23 41.70 0.32
CA ILE A 329 -9.38 40.77 0.53
C ILE A 329 -9.03 39.70 1.54
N LYS A 330 -7.89 39.02 1.33
CA LYS A 330 -7.39 37.95 2.21
C LYS A 330 -6.70 38.47 3.46
N LYS A 331 -6.26 39.74 3.47
CA LYS A 331 -5.41 40.39 4.48
C LYS A 331 -4.04 39.72 4.65
N GLU A 332 -3.58 39.05 3.65
CA GLU A 332 -2.32 38.29 3.61
C GLU A 332 -1.57 38.62 2.33
N MET A 333 -0.29 38.19 2.29
CA MET A 333 0.50 38.24 1.07
C MET A 333 0.11 37.08 0.17
N ASP A 334 -0.04 37.35 -1.13
CA ASP A 334 -0.49 36.37 -2.12
C ASP A 334 0.50 36.34 -3.29
N LEU A 335 0.90 35.12 -3.66
CA LEU A 335 1.81 34.86 -4.76
C LEU A 335 1.03 34.45 -6.00
N SER A 336 1.22 35.17 -7.11
CA SER A 336 0.68 34.76 -8.42
C SER A 336 1.81 34.65 -9.43
N ILE A 337 1.97 33.48 -10.03
CA ILE A 337 2.98 33.18 -11.05
C ILE A 337 2.29 32.75 -12.33
N ASP A 338 2.79 33.18 -13.47
CA ASP A 338 2.36 32.72 -14.79
C ASP A 338 3.35 31.67 -15.30
N ASP A 339 3.06 30.40 -15.04
CA ASP A 339 3.93 29.26 -15.34
C ASP A 339 4.28 29.17 -16.84
N ASN A 340 3.37 29.67 -17.72
CA ASN A 340 3.60 29.63 -19.16
C ASN A 340 4.70 30.60 -19.65
N LYS A 341 5.07 31.57 -18.84
CA LYS A 341 6.13 32.54 -19.15
C LYS A 341 7.50 32.14 -18.64
N ILE A 342 7.59 31.04 -17.89
CA ILE A 342 8.85 30.60 -17.32
C ILE A 342 9.61 29.77 -18.36
N SER A 343 10.83 30.19 -18.66
CA SER A 343 11.82 29.36 -19.34
C SER A 343 12.70 28.70 -18.30
N TRP A 344 12.74 27.37 -18.30
CA TRP A 344 13.56 26.58 -17.38
C TRP A 344 14.94 26.27 -17.98
N PRO A 345 15.94 25.81 -17.19
CA PRO A 345 17.25 25.45 -17.70
C PRO A 345 17.18 24.42 -18.84
N GLY A 346 17.87 24.68 -19.94
CA GLY A 346 17.76 23.92 -21.19
C GLY A 346 16.72 24.44 -22.17
N ASP A 347 16.23 25.67 -21.96
CA ASP A 347 15.24 26.35 -22.81
C ASP A 347 13.92 25.55 -22.97
N THR A 348 13.48 24.95 -21.90
CA THR A 348 12.26 24.13 -21.85
C THR A 348 11.16 24.86 -21.07
N ASN A 349 9.91 24.68 -21.48
CA ASN A 349 8.73 25.13 -20.72
C ASN A 349 8.27 24.08 -19.69
N VAL A 350 8.97 22.92 -19.59
CA VAL A 350 8.61 21.86 -18.67
C VAL A 350 9.31 22.11 -17.33
N LYS A 351 8.53 22.24 -16.29
CA LYS A 351 9.02 22.40 -14.91
C LYS A 351 9.94 21.23 -14.51
N PRO A 352 11.17 21.46 -14.05
CA PRO A 352 12.03 20.41 -13.50
C PRO A 352 11.39 19.78 -12.27
N ALA A 353 11.63 18.48 -12.06
CA ALA A 353 11.15 17.77 -10.88
C ALA A 353 11.75 18.29 -9.57
N GLY A 354 12.92 18.93 -9.64
CA GLY A 354 13.61 19.50 -8.48
C GLY A 354 14.40 18.48 -7.65
N PHE A 355 14.48 17.24 -8.11
CA PHE A 355 15.27 16.20 -7.46
C PHE A 355 15.84 15.24 -8.53
N MET A 356 16.93 14.56 -8.17
CA MET A 356 17.55 13.57 -9.05
C MET A 356 16.79 12.26 -8.94
N ILE A 357 16.35 11.73 -10.08
CA ILE A 357 15.83 10.36 -10.15
C ILE A 357 17.04 9.44 -10.31
N PRO A 358 17.38 8.59 -9.31
CA PRO A 358 18.49 7.68 -9.44
C PRO A 358 18.18 6.67 -10.55
N THR A 359 19.04 6.60 -11.55
CA THR A 359 18.90 5.67 -12.69
C THR A 359 19.35 4.26 -12.37
N HIS A 360 20.06 4.06 -11.27
CA HIS A 360 20.48 2.76 -10.75
C HIS A 360 19.87 2.53 -9.37
N LEU A 361 19.08 1.47 -9.23
CA LEU A 361 18.34 1.15 -8.01
C LEU A 361 18.88 -0.13 -7.35
N ARG A 362 19.06 -0.11 -6.04
CA ARG A 362 19.30 -1.31 -5.23
C ARG A 362 17.95 -1.92 -4.88
N VAL A 363 17.68 -3.08 -5.44
CA VAL A 363 16.40 -3.79 -5.29
C VAL A 363 16.58 -4.99 -4.40
N LEU A 364 15.72 -5.15 -3.41
CA LEU A 364 15.69 -6.32 -2.54
C LEU A 364 14.51 -7.23 -2.87
N THR A 365 14.75 -8.52 -2.71
CA THR A 365 13.73 -9.56 -2.82
C THR A 365 13.88 -10.61 -1.72
N ILE A 366 12.94 -11.54 -1.65
CA ILE A 366 12.94 -12.66 -0.71
C ILE A 366 12.53 -13.94 -1.42
N GLU A 367 13.10 -15.06 -1.01
CA GLU A 367 12.69 -16.37 -1.53
C GLU A 367 11.28 -16.72 -1.07
N GLU A 368 10.33 -16.69 -1.99
CA GLU A 368 8.93 -17.09 -1.75
C GLU A 368 8.31 -17.61 -3.05
N VAL A 369 8.15 -18.91 -3.11
CA VAL A 369 7.55 -19.60 -4.28
C VAL A 369 6.05 -19.30 -4.35
N PRO A 370 5.44 -19.03 -5.51
CA PRO A 370 6.01 -19.03 -6.88
C PRO A 370 6.55 -17.66 -7.34
N PHE A 371 6.64 -16.68 -6.44
CA PHE A 371 7.02 -15.32 -6.79
C PHE A 371 8.52 -15.16 -7.04
N VAL A 372 9.34 -15.83 -6.22
CA VAL A 372 10.80 -15.83 -6.35
C VAL A 372 11.33 -17.22 -6.01
N PHE A 373 11.97 -17.85 -7.00
CA PHE A 373 12.74 -19.07 -6.84
C PHE A 373 14.21 -18.72 -6.80
N VAL A 374 14.96 -19.35 -5.92
CA VAL A 374 16.39 -19.12 -5.73
C VAL A 374 17.18 -20.38 -6.04
N ARG A 375 18.21 -20.26 -6.88
CA ARG A 375 19.15 -21.33 -7.23
C ARG A 375 20.57 -20.90 -6.86
N ARG A 376 21.26 -21.67 -6.04
CA ARG A 376 22.67 -21.40 -5.69
C ARG A 376 23.58 -21.66 -6.87
N VAL A 377 24.56 -20.79 -7.08
CA VAL A 377 25.57 -20.85 -8.12
C VAL A 377 26.93 -20.44 -7.56
N GLU A 378 28.00 -20.85 -8.23
CA GLU A 378 29.37 -20.49 -7.83
C GLU A 378 29.76 -19.12 -8.38
N ASP A 379 29.30 -18.76 -9.58
CA ASP A 379 29.57 -17.48 -10.22
C ASP A 379 28.27 -16.86 -10.79
N SER A 380 28.24 -15.53 -10.88
CA SER A 380 27.14 -14.78 -11.47
C SER A 380 26.95 -15.03 -12.98
N SER A 381 27.98 -15.49 -13.67
CA SER A 381 27.91 -15.85 -15.08
C SER A 381 27.11 -17.13 -15.36
N ASP A 382 26.83 -17.94 -14.34
CA ASP A 382 26.10 -19.20 -14.45
C ASP A 382 24.56 -19.02 -14.47
N CYS A 383 24.06 -17.80 -14.38
CA CYS A 383 22.62 -17.50 -14.47
C CYS A 383 22.17 -17.62 -15.93
N SER A 384 21.11 -18.42 -16.16
CA SER A 384 20.49 -18.57 -17.49
C SER A 384 19.78 -17.29 -17.92
N GLY A 385 19.47 -17.13 -19.22
CA GLY A 385 18.87 -15.91 -19.77
C GLY A 385 17.54 -15.45 -19.11
N ASP A 386 16.84 -16.37 -18.44
CA ASP A 386 15.60 -16.08 -17.70
C ASP A 386 15.84 -15.81 -16.21
N GLU A 387 17.06 -15.89 -15.74
CA GLU A 387 17.45 -15.68 -14.35
C GLU A 387 18.19 -14.35 -14.19
N GLU A 388 18.03 -13.70 -13.03
CA GLU A 388 18.78 -12.49 -12.64
C GLU A 388 19.70 -12.84 -11.47
N PRO A 389 20.95 -12.36 -11.44
CA PRO A 389 21.84 -12.58 -10.30
C PRO A 389 21.28 -11.87 -9.06
N CYS A 390 21.18 -12.60 -7.95
CA CYS A 390 20.68 -12.10 -6.68
C CYS A 390 21.55 -12.57 -5.52
N PRO A 391 22.71 -11.94 -5.29
CA PRO A 391 23.62 -12.29 -4.22
C PRO A 391 22.96 -12.12 -2.85
N HIS A 392 23.38 -12.96 -1.90
CA HIS A 392 22.99 -12.87 -0.50
C HIS A 392 24.14 -12.27 0.32
N TYR A 393 23.86 -11.17 1.02
CA TYR A 393 24.81 -10.45 1.87
C TYR A 393 24.56 -10.69 3.35
N ASN A 394 25.58 -10.55 4.19
CA ASN A 394 25.41 -10.58 5.64
C ASN A 394 24.89 -9.24 6.16
N THR A 395 24.18 -9.27 7.28
CA THR A 395 23.68 -8.07 7.96
C THR A 395 24.80 -7.10 8.41
N THR A 396 26.01 -7.61 8.60
CA THR A 396 27.16 -6.84 9.07
C THR A 396 28.07 -6.32 7.96
N ASP A 397 28.20 -7.04 6.82
CA ASP A 397 29.08 -6.67 5.71
C ASP A 397 28.30 -6.70 4.39
N SER A 398 28.02 -5.51 3.84
CA SER A 398 27.30 -5.38 2.55
C SER A 398 28.21 -5.42 1.30
N VAL A 399 29.51 -5.62 1.48
CA VAL A 399 30.49 -5.49 0.37
C VAL A 399 30.80 -6.82 -0.29
N THR A 400 30.87 -7.91 0.48
CA THR A 400 31.17 -9.24 -0.07
C THR A 400 29.98 -10.18 0.06
N PRO A 401 29.46 -10.75 -1.06
CA PRO A 401 28.37 -11.72 -1.00
C PRO A 401 28.84 -13.02 -0.32
N ILE A 402 28.02 -13.55 0.60
CA ILE A 402 28.28 -14.86 1.24
C ILE A 402 28.01 -16.00 0.27
N VAL A 403 26.94 -15.85 -0.53
CA VAL A 403 26.49 -16.86 -1.47
C VAL A 403 26.01 -16.15 -2.74
N MET A 404 26.48 -16.62 -3.89
CA MET A 404 25.93 -16.19 -5.17
C MET A 404 24.73 -17.04 -5.51
N ASN A 405 23.66 -16.38 -5.95
CA ASN A 405 22.42 -17.02 -6.31
C ASN A 405 21.88 -16.43 -7.62
N CYS A 406 21.07 -17.22 -8.32
CA CYS A 406 20.26 -16.77 -9.45
C CYS A 406 18.80 -16.85 -9.04
N CYS A 407 18.06 -15.78 -9.28
CA CYS A 407 16.65 -15.64 -8.98
C CYS A 407 15.80 -15.67 -10.25
N ARG A 408 14.67 -16.37 -10.21
CA ARG A 408 13.63 -16.38 -11.25
C ARG A 408 12.25 -16.40 -10.60
N GLY A 409 11.22 -16.06 -11.33
CA GLY A 409 9.86 -16.10 -10.82
C GLY A 409 9.01 -14.91 -11.26
N TYR A 410 7.80 -14.86 -10.74
CA TYR A 410 6.83 -13.80 -11.02
C TYR A 410 7.40 -12.39 -10.80
N CYS A 411 7.99 -12.15 -9.62
CA CYS A 411 8.55 -10.85 -9.25
C CYS A 411 9.77 -10.48 -10.09
N ILE A 412 10.55 -11.46 -10.53
CA ILE A 412 11.74 -11.21 -11.36
C ILE A 412 11.34 -10.81 -12.78
N ASP A 413 10.36 -11.49 -13.37
CA ASP A 413 9.81 -11.10 -14.68
C ASP A 413 9.14 -9.73 -14.61
N LEU A 414 8.43 -9.40 -13.52
CA LEU A 414 7.86 -8.08 -13.27
C LEU A 414 8.95 -7.01 -13.19
N LEU A 415 10.02 -7.24 -12.42
CA LEU A 415 11.15 -6.31 -12.32
C LEU A 415 11.81 -6.09 -13.68
N ARG A 416 12.00 -7.15 -14.45
CA ARG A 416 12.59 -7.03 -15.79
C ARG A 416 11.75 -6.15 -16.70
N GLN A 417 10.43 -6.31 -16.67
CA GLN A 417 9.54 -5.48 -17.47
C GLN A 417 9.50 -4.02 -17.00
N LEU A 418 9.58 -3.78 -15.68
CA LEU A 418 9.70 -2.44 -15.12
C LEU A 418 11.01 -1.76 -15.56
N LYS A 419 12.16 -2.48 -15.52
CA LYS A 419 13.45 -1.99 -16.00
C LYS A 419 13.39 -1.51 -17.46
N ILE A 420 12.75 -2.29 -18.33
CA ILE A 420 12.59 -1.96 -19.74
C ILE A 420 11.70 -0.73 -19.92
N LYS A 421 10.54 -0.70 -19.24
CA LYS A 421 9.55 0.37 -19.42
C LYS A 421 10.02 1.72 -18.90
N MET A 422 10.66 1.72 -17.74
CA MET A 422 11.07 2.94 -17.03
C MET A 422 12.52 3.31 -17.24
N ASN A 423 13.25 2.54 -18.07
CA ASN A 423 14.65 2.76 -18.44
C ASN A 423 15.60 2.98 -17.25
N PHE A 424 15.50 2.14 -16.22
CA PHE A 424 16.44 2.14 -15.10
C PHE A 424 17.23 0.84 -15.03
N THR A 425 18.38 0.89 -14.36
CA THR A 425 19.19 -0.28 -14.05
C THR A 425 18.99 -0.66 -12.59
N ALA A 426 19.06 -1.94 -12.28
CA ALA A 426 18.89 -2.40 -10.91
C ALA A 426 19.92 -3.45 -10.53
N SER A 427 20.42 -3.36 -9.30
CA SER A 427 21.15 -4.43 -8.63
C SER A 427 20.20 -5.16 -7.69
N LEU A 428 19.93 -6.45 -7.99
CA LEU A 428 19.02 -7.27 -7.20
C LEU A 428 19.81 -8.02 -6.12
N ALA A 429 19.28 -8.06 -4.89
CA ALA A 429 19.87 -8.82 -3.79
C ALA A 429 18.78 -9.49 -2.94
N LEU A 430 19.14 -10.57 -2.24
CA LEU A 430 18.25 -11.25 -1.30
C LEU A 430 18.24 -10.58 0.06
N SER A 431 17.11 -10.66 0.76
CA SER A 431 16.98 -10.22 2.15
C SER A 431 18.04 -10.86 3.05
N PRO A 432 18.78 -10.08 3.85
CA PRO A 432 19.85 -10.63 4.70
C PRO A 432 19.36 -11.57 5.80
N ASP A 433 18.15 -11.34 6.33
CA ASP A 433 17.56 -12.13 7.42
C ASP A 433 16.44 -13.08 6.98
N GLY A 434 16.09 -13.07 5.69
CA GLY A 434 15.02 -13.90 5.13
C GLY A 434 13.61 -13.59 5.67
N GLN A 435 13.39 -12.39 6.23
CA GLN A 435 12.11 -11.96 6.77
C GLN A 435 11.48 -10.85 5.92
N PHE A 436 10.15 -10.86 5.83
CA PHE A 436 9.40 -9.77 5.17
C PHE A 436 9.47 -8.46 5.95
N GLY A 437 9.48 -8.54 7.27
CA GLY A 437 9.58 -7.41 8.19
C GLY A 437 8.35 -7.22 9.06
N SER A 438 8.63 -7.11 10.36
CA SER A 438 7.68 -6.79 11.41
C SER A 438 8.24 -5.70 12.32
N CYS A 439 7.34 -4.96 12.97
CA CYS A 439 7.73 -3.95 13.95
C CYS A 439 7.89 -4.60 15.33
N VAL A 440 9.09 -4.60 15.88
CA VAL A 440 9.42 -5.22 17.17
C VAL A 440 9.83 -4.14 18.17
N THR A 441 9.27 -4.18 19.38
CA THR A 441 9.71 -3.34 20.50
C THR A 441 10.90 -4.01 21.20
N LYS A 442 12.04 -3.35 21.22
CA LYS A 442 13.24 -3.87 21.88
C LYS A 442 13.07 -3.83 23.40
N ASN A 443 13.18 -5.00 24.05
CA ASN A 443 13.16 -5.10 25.50
C ASN A 443 14.37 -4.36 26.08
N GLY A 444 14.12 -3.21 26.76
CA GLY A 444 15.16 -2.48 27.50
C GLY A 444 15.28 -0.98 27.25
N THR A 445 14.73 -0.43 26.19
CA THR A 445 14.67 1.01 25.97
C THR A 445 13.22 1.44 25.72
N ALA A 446 12.72 2.29 26.59
CA ALA A 446 11.31 2.75 26.55
C ALA A 446 10.89 3.18 25.15
N GLY A 447 10.10 2.35 24.48
CA GLY A 447 9.25 2.75 23.37
C GLY A 447 9.86 2.86 21.95
N LYS A 448 11.14 2.51 21.73
CA LYS A 448 11.70 2.58 20.37
C LYS A 448 11.27 1.35 19.54
N LYS A 449 10.45 1.58 18.54
CA LYS A 449 10.01 0.57 17.57
C LYS A 449 11.12 0.39 16.51
N GLU A 450 11.61 -0.83 16.34
CA GLU A 450 12.56 -1.17 15.28
C GLU A 450 11.89 -2.13 14.28
N TRP A 451 12.18 -1.94 13.00
CA TRP A 451 11.74 -2.83 11.95
C TRP A 451 12.75 -3.95 11.73
N THR A 452 12.28 -5.12 11.30
CA THR A 452 13.10 -6.26 10.86
C THR A 452 12.91 -6.50 9.36
N GLY A 453 13.73 -7.35 8.76
CA GLY A 453 13.53 -7.84 7.40
C GLY A 453 13.70 -6.79 6.30
N LEU A 454 13.05 -7.05 5.16
CA LEU A 454 13.05 -6.17 4.00
C LEU A 454 12.65 -4.72 4.34
N ILE A 455 11.68 -4.55 5.23
CA ILE A 455 11.23 -3.22 5.65
C ILE A 455 12.34 -2.45 6.37
N ALA A 456 13.11 -3.12 7.24
CA ALA A 456 14.23 -2.48 7.93
C ALA A 456 15.31 -1.99 6.96
N GLU A 457 15.66 -2.78 5.96
CA GLU A 457 16.67 -2.42 4.96
C GLU A 457 16.24 -1.23 4.11
N LEU A 458 14.92 -1.12 3.82
CA LEU A 458 14.36 0.03 3.08
C LEU A 458 14.32 1.30 3.94
N VAL A 459 13.89 1.19 5.20
CA VAL A 459 13.83 2.33 6.15
C VAL A 459 15.22 2.84 6.50
N ASN A 460 16.23 1.95 6.55
CA ASN A 460 17.63 2.31 6.79
C ASN A 460 18.38 2.77 5.52
N GLU A 461 17.67 3.02 4.42
CA GLU A 461 18.21 3.53 3.13
C GLU A 461 19.29 2.63 2.49
N LYS A 462 19.31 1.35 2.85
CA LYS A 462 20.21 0.38 2.22
C LYS A 462 19.71 -0.13 0.87
N ALA A 463 18.41 0.01 0.61
CA ALA A 463 17.77 -0.28 -0.66
C ALA A 463 16.78 0.82 -1.03
N GLU A 464 16.50 1.00 -2.32
CA GLU A 464 15.53 1.96 -2.84
C GLU A 464 14.18 1.32 -3.14
N MET A 465 14.17 0.00 -3.45
CA MET A 465 12.95 -0.70 -3.87
C MET A 465 12.93 -2.14 -3.35
N ILE A 466 11.75 -2.64 -3.02
CA ILE A 466 11.48 -4.05 -2.71
C ILE A 466 10.55 -4.62 -3.76
N VAL A 467 10.99 -5.63 -4.50
CA VAL A 467 10.18 -6.37 -5.45
C VAL A 467 10.00 -7.80 -4.95
N ALA A 468 8.95 -8.00 -4.16
CA ALA A 468 8.63 -9.24 -3.47
C ALA A 468 7.12 -9.33 -3.26
N PRO A 469 6.54 -10.50 -2.91
CA PRO A 469 5.13 -10.61 -2.53
C PRO A 469 4.87 -9.96 -1.17
N LEU A 470 5.04 -8.64 -1.12
CA LEU A 470 4.93 -7.86 0.11
C LEU A 470 3.49 -7.41 0.34
N THR A 471 2.86 -7.96 1.37
CA THR A 471 1.49 -7.61 1.74
C THR A 471 1.41 -6.19 2.28
N ILE A 472 0.48 -5.39 1.75
CA ILE A 472 0.18 -4.05 2.24
C ILE A 472 -0.50 -4.18 3.61
N THR A 473 0.11 -3.58 4.64
CA THR A 473 -0.49 -3.46 5.97
C THR A 473 -0.41 -2.01 6.45
N PRO A 474 -1.37 -1.54 7.30
CA PRO A 474 -1.37 -0.16 7.79
C PRO A 474 -0.07 0.24 8.50
N GLU A 475 0.54 -0.69 9.22
CA GLU A 475 1.80 -0.42 9.95
C GLU A 475 2.96 -0.23 8.99
N ARG A 476 3.06 -1.10 7.96
CA ARG A 476 4.11 -0.98 6.94
C ARG A 476 3.94 0.28 6.10
N ALA A 477 2.68 0.65 5.76
CA ALA A 477 2.37 1.86 5.00
C ALA A 477 2.73 3.17 5.75
N GLN A 478 2.84 3.14 7.08
CA GLN A 478 3.36 4.28 7.84
C GLN A 478 4.88 4.44 7.70
N ALA A 479 5.61 3.35 7.52
CA ALA A 479 7.07 3.34 7.45
C ALA A 479 7.62 3.48 6.03
N ILE A 480 6.96 2.87 5.05
CA ILE A 480 7.37 2.83 3.65
C ILE A 480 6.22 3.23 2.73
N GLU A 481 6.54 3.53 1.50
CA GLU A 481 5.55 3.79 0.46
C GLU A 481 5.29 2.54 -0.37
N PHE A 482 4.03 2.32 -0.76
CA PHE A 482 3.61 1.19 -1.58
C PHE A 482 3.10 1.65 -2.94
N SER A 483 3.45 0.93 -3.98
CA SER A 483 2.78 1.05 -5.27
C SER A 483 1.33 0.56 -5.19
N LYS A 484 0.54 0.72 -6.26
CA LYS A 484 -0.70 -0.05 -6.42
C LYS A 484 -0.38 -1.54 -6.43
N PRO A 485 -1.29 -2.40 -5.94
CA PRO A 485 -1.05 -3.84 -5.90
C PRO A 485 -0.84 -4.42 -7.30
N PHE A 486 0.21 -5.19 -7.48
CA PHE A 486 0.40 -5.97 -8.72
C PHE A 486 -0.39 -7.29 -8.70
N LYS A 487 -0.80 -7.76 -7.52
CA LYS A 487 -1.67 -8.93 -7.34
C LYS A 487 -2.56 -8.79 -6.12
N TYR A 488 -3.86 -9.00 -6.31
CA TYR A 488 -4.81 -9.08 -5.21
C TYR A 488 -4.91 -10.50 -4.69
N GLN A 489 -4.94 -10.65 -3.39
CA GLN A 489 -5.01 -11.92 -2.71
C GLN A 489 -5.81 -11.84 -1.42
N GLY A 490 -6.01 -12.99 -0.78
CA GLY A 490 -6.57 -13.13 0.55
C GLY A 490 -5.84 -14.21 1.33
N ILE A 491 -6.30 -14.46 2.53
CA ILE A 491 -5.85 -15.56 3.37
C ILE A 491 -6.79 -16.74 3.14
N THR A 492 -6.24 -17.95 3.02
CA THR A 492 -7.00 -19.19 2.93
C THR A 492 -6.39 -20.29 3.79
N ILE A 493 -7.02 -21.43 3.83
CA ILE A 493 -6.64 -22.56 4.68
C ILE A 493 -6.27 -23.75 3.82
N LEU A 494 -5.07 -24.28 3.97
CA LEU A 494 -4.62 -25.51 3.33
C LEU A 494 -4.88 -26.70 4.24
N VAL A 495 -5.48 -27.74 3.69
CA VAL A 495 -5.76 -29.00 4.39
C VAL A 495 -5.39 -30.19 3.50
N LYS A 496 -5.10 -31.31 4.13
CA LYS A 496 -4.91 -32.57 3.41
C LYS A 496 -6.26 -33.13 2.95
N THR A 497 -6.34 -33.55 1.70
CA THR A 497 -7.54 -34.18 1.14
C THR A 497 -7.70 -35.58 1.73
N GLU A 498 -8.83 -35.86 2.36
CA GLU A 498 -9.17 -37.24 2.68
C GLU A 498 -9.76 -37.90 1.43
N ARG A 499 -9.05 -38.87 0.85
CA ARG A 499 -9.61 -39.74 -0.16
C ARG A 499 -10.68 -40.56 0.53
N LYS A 500 -11.92 -40.54 0.05
CA LYS A 500 -12.94 -41.48 0.47
C LYS A 500 -12.54 -42.85 -0.10
N ASP A 501 -12.11 -43.77 0.75
CA ASP A 501 -12.15 -45.19 0.41
C ASP A 501 -13.60 -45.53 0.17
N LEU A 502 -13.94 -45.93 -1.05
CA LEU A 502 -15.26 -46.44 -1.42
C LEU A 502 -15.58 -47.61 -0.53
N LYS A 503 -16.45 -47.43 0.47
CA LYS A 503 -16.83 -48.50 1.41
C LYS A 503 -17.68 -49.52 0.66
N PHE A 504 -17.44 -50.79 0.92
CA PHE A 504 -18.27 -51.92 0.45
C PHE A 504 -19.76 -51.62 0.71
N GLY A 505 -20.61 -51.74 -0.30
CA GLY A 505 -22.03 -51.47 -0.22
C GLY A 505 -22.42 -50.00 -0.61
N SER A 506 -21.57 -49.30 -1.37
CA SER A 506 -21.87 -47.92 -1.83
C SER A 506 -23.19 -47.82 -2.63
N PHE A 507 -23.60 -48.88 -3.34
CA PHE A 507 -24.88 -48.95 -4.06
C PHE A 507 -26.11 -48.96 -3.13
N LEU A 508 -25.98 -49.32 -1.85
CA LEU A 508 -27.08 -49.26 -0.87
C LEU A 508 -27.27 -47.85 -0.24
N GLN A 509 -26.27 -46.99 -0.37
CA GLN A 509 -26.27 -45.64 0.25
C GLN A 509 -27.37 -44.67 -0.23
N PRO A 510 -27.89 -44.75 -1.50
CA PRO A 510 -28.99 -43.88 -1.92
C PRO A 510 -30.22 -43.91 -1.00
N PHE A 511 -30.46 -45.07 -0.32
CA PHE A 511 -31.53 -45.18 0.67
C PHE A 511 -30.96 -45.46 2.06
N ARG A 512 -31.63 -44.95 3.09
CA ARG A 512 -31.27 -45.25 4.47
C ARG A 512 -31.62 -46.74 4.76
N GLY A 513 -30.87 -47.39 5.64
CA GLY A 513 -31.08 -48.80 6.01
C GLY A 513 -32.52 -49.10 6.49
N SER A 514 -33.17 -48.18 7.18
CA SER A 514 -34.56 -48.30 7.62
C SER A 514 -35.53 -48.40 6.44
N LEU A 515 -35.28 -47.68 5.33
CA LEU A 515 -36.11 -47.77 4.12
C LEU A 515 -35.96 -49.12 3.42
N TRP A 516 -34.73 -49.66 3.34
CA TRP A 516 -34.50 -51.01 2.81
C TRP A 516 -35.26 -52.08 3.58
N ILE A 517 -35.21 -52.01 4.91
CA ILE A 517 -35.95 -52.92 5.79
C ILE A 517 -37.48 -52.81 5.53
N LEU A 518 -37.97 -51.56 5.40
CA LEU A 518 -39.38 -51.30 5.16
C LEU A 518 -39.84 -51.85 3.80
N VAL A 519 -39.02 -51.71 2.74
CA VAL A 519 -39.30 -52.26 1.42
C VAL A 519 -39.32 -53.80 1.47
N MET A 520 -38.35 -54.42 2.15
CA MET A 520 -38.32 -55.89 2.34
C MET A 520 -39.56 -56.39 3.06
N VAL A 521 -39.95 -55.74 4.15
CA VAL A 521 -41.16 -56.13 4.91
C VAL A 521 -42.44 -55.93 4.06
N SER A 522 -42.53 -54.86 3.28
CA SER A 522 -43.69 -54.57 2.41
C SER A 522 -43.88 -55.63 1.32
N VAL A 523 -42.79 -56.12 0.68
CA VAL A 523 -42.85 -57.23 -0.28
C VAL A 523 -43.52 -58.43 0.34
N HIS A 524 -43.12 -58.84 1.53
CA HIS A 524 -43.67 -60.08 2.18
C HIS A 524 -45.11 -59.86 2.63
N ILE A 525 -45.45 -58.66 3.14
CA ILE A 525 -46.86 -58.37 3.53
C ILE A 525 -47.76 -58.39 2.29
N VAL A 526 -47.34 -57.80 1.17
CA VAL A 526 -48.09 -57.74 -0.07
C VAL A 526 -48.24 -59.17 -0.65
N ALA A 527 -47.18 -59.96 -0.63
CA ALA A 527 -47.20 -61.37 -1.10
C ALA A 527 -48.21 -62.22 -0.27
N LEU A 528 -48.19 -61.99 1.05
CA LEU A 528 -49.16 -62.66 1.93
C LEU A 528 -50.61 -62.25 1.64
N ALA A 529 -50.81 -60.92 1.47
CA ALA A 529 -52.11 -60.36 1.13
C ALA A 529 -52.64 -60.88 -0.24
N LEU A 530 -51.76 -60.90 -1.26
CA LEU A 530 -52.11 -61.49 -2.58
C LEU A 530 -52.49 -63.02 -2.47
N TYR A 531 -51.71 -63.78 -1.70
CA TYR A 531 -51.99 -65.15 -1.44
C TYR A 531 -53.36 -65.35 -0.76
N LEU A 532 -53.64 -64.55 0.29
CA LEU A 532 -54.93 -64.64 1.02
C LEU A 532 -56.12 -64.20 0.14
N LEU A 533 -55.98 -63.08 -0.59
CA LEU A 533 -57.01 -62.56 -1.47
C LEU A 533 -57.35 -63.57 -2.61
N ASP A 534 -56.37 -64.23 -3.18
CA ASP A 534 -56.58 -65.22 -4.24
C ASP A 534 -57.14 -66.51 -3.68
N ARG A 535 -56.71 -66.93 -2.48
CA ARG A 535 -57.17 -68.21 -1.82
C ARG A 535 -58.64 -68.11 -1.39
N PHE A 536 -59.08 -67.02 -0.82
CA PHE A 536 -60.48 -66.86 -0.34
C PHE A 536 -61.46 -66.41 -1.43
N SER A 537 -60.98 -65.89 -2.54
CA SER A 537 -61.81 -65.49 -3.66
C SER A 537 -62.46 -66.69 -4.38
N PRO A 538 -63.75 -66.65 -4.72
CA PRO A 538 -64.41 -67.70 -5.53
C PRO A 538 -63.86 -67.78 -6.93
N PHE A 539 -63.23 -66.69 -7.46
CA PHE A 539 -62.60 -66.68 -8.79
C PHE A 539 -61.09 -66.77 -8.74
N GLY A 540 -60.57 -67.14 -7.56
CA GLY A 540 -59.10 -67.29 -7.34
C GLY A 540 -58.55 -68.61 -7.97
N ARG A 541 -57.24 -68.54 -8.30
CA ARG A 541 -56.50 -69.66 -8.92
C ARG A 541 -56.60 -70.94 -8.07
N TYR A 542 -56.63 -70.88 -6.77
CA TYR A 542 -56.69 -71.97 -5.86
C TYR A 542 -58.00 -72.79 -6.02
N ARG A 543 -59.16 -72.16 -6.11
CA ARG A 543 -60.43 -72.79 -6.33
C ARG A 543 -60.65 -73.35 -7.74
N LEU A 544 -60.15 -72.65 -8.74
CA LEU A 544 -60.18 -73.01 -10.14
C LEU A 544 -59.31 -74.32 -10.37
N ALA A 545 -58.11 -74.35 -9.80
CA ALA A 545 -57.21 -75.48 -9.86
C ALA A 545 -57.74 -76.74 -9.19
N ASN A 546 -58.46 -76.58 -8.07
CA ASN A 546 -59.16 -77.72 -7.41
C ASN A 546 -60.34 -78.21 -8.20
N MET A 547 -60.99 -77.36 -9.02
CA MET A 547 -62.13 -77.86 -9.86
C MET A 547 -61.64 -78.60 -11.14
N ASP A 548 -60.49 -78.20 -11.68
CA ASP A 548 -59.90 -78.70 -12.91
C ASP A 548 -58.89 -79.90 -12.66
N GLY A 549 -58.59 -80.20 -11.42
CA GLY A 549 -57.64 -81.26 -11.01
C GLY A 549 -56.14 -80.92 -11.31
N THR A 550 -55.85 -79.74 -11.62
CA THR A 550 -54.48 -79.25 -11.88
C THR A 550 -53.89 -78.53 -10.65
N GLU A 551 -53.44 -79.26 -9.66
CA GLU A 551 -52.82 -78.68 -8.45
C GLU A 551 -51.56 -77.88 -8.69
N GLU A 552 -50.91 -78.08 -9.86
CA GLU A 552 -49.68 -77.33 -10.23
C GLU A 552 -49.92 -75.85 -10.57
N ASP A 553 -51.14 -75.44 -10.94
CA ASP A 553 -51.50 -74.11 -11.34
C ASP A 553 -52.03 -73.23 -10.17
N ALA A 554 -52.05 -73.70 -8.96
CA ALA A 554 -52.52 -72.97 -7.79
C ALA A 554 -51.48 -71.89 -7.37
N LEU A 555 -52.00 -70.70 -7.00
CA LEU A 555 -51.13 -69.63 -6.45
C LEU A 555 -50.71 -69.99 -5.02
N ASN A 556 -49.48 -70.51 -4.92
CA ASN A 556 -48.88 -70.86 -3.63
C ASN A 556 -48.22 -69.66 -3.03
N LEU A 557 -47.93 -69.58 -1.69
CA LEU A 557 -47.28 -68.51 -1.04
C LEU A 557 -45.89 -68.19 -1.71
N SER A 558 -45.17 -69.25 -2.10
CA SER A 558 -43.88 -69.09 -2.84
C SER A 558 -44.05 -68.35 -4.15
N SER A 559 -45.11 -68.74 -4.97
CA SER A 559 -45.42 -68.03 -6.23
C SER A 559 -45.88 -66.60 -6.01
N ALA A 560 -46.60 -66.31 -4.92
CA ALA A 560 -47.01 -64.95 -4.55
C ALA A 560 -45.80 -64.12 -4.14
N ILE A 561 -44.85 -64.66 -3.37
CA ILE A 561 -43.59 -63.97 -3.04
C ILE A 561 -42.78 -63.68 -4.31
N TRP A 562 -42.64 -64.66 -5.20
CA TRP A 562 -41.95 -64.53 -6.47
C TRP A 562 -42.58 -63.48 -7.35
N PHE A 563 -43.87 -63.39 -7.44
CA PHE A 563 -44.62 -62.38 -8.18
C PHE A 563 -44.39 -60.99 -7.56
N ALA A 564 -44.48 -60.85 -6.24
CA ALA A 564 -44.27 -59.58 -5.58
C ALA A 564 -42.83 -59.03 -5.79
N TRP A 565 -41.80 -59.89 -5.73
CA TRP A 565 -40.41 -59.52 -6.10
C TRP A 565 -40.27 -59.21 -7.58
N GLY A 566 -40.89 -60.00 -8.49
CA GLY A 566 -40.82 -59.79 -9.91
C GLY A 566 -41.39 -58.40 -10.33
N VAL A 567 -42.52 -58.02 -9.72
CA VAL A 567 -43.10 -56.71 -9.94
C VAL A 567 -42.18 -55.59 -9.39
N LEU A 568 -41.60 -55.72 -8.20
CA LEU A 568 -40.66 -54.73 -7.64
C LEU A 568 -39.42 -54.55 -8.49
N LEU A 569 -38.84 -55.62 -9.01
CA LEU A 569 -37.65 -55.62 -9.83
C LEU A 569 -37.93 -55.30 -11.32
N ASN A 570 -39.20 -55.07 -11.70
CA ASN A 570 -39.66 -54.83 -13.05
C ASN A 570 -39.18 -55.90 -14.06
N SER A 571 -39.15 -57.20 -13.59
CA SER A 571 -38.64 -58.36 -14.35
C SER A 571 -39.62 -58.96 -15.34
N GLY A 572 -40.85 -58.44 -15.42
CA GLY A 572 -41.87 -58.90 -16.39
C GLY A 572 -42.30 -60.35 -16.24
N ILE A 573 -42.27 -60.91 -15.03
CA ILE A 573 -42.57 -62.34 -14.80
C ILE A 573 -44.04 -62.57 -15.05
N GLY A 574 -44.35 -63.39 -16.08
CA GLY A 574 -45.71 -63.78 -16.46
C GLY A 574 -46.29 -64.97 -15.67
N GLU A 575 -45.49 -65.73 -14.95
CA GLU A 575 -45.91 -66.83 -14.14
C GLU A 575 -46.43 -66.43 -12.75
N GLY A 576 -47.54 -67.03 -12.33
CA GLY A 576 -48.11 -66.74 -11.03
C GLY A 576 -48.93 -65.43 -10.89
N THR A 577 -49.46 -64.93 -11.97
CA THR A 577 -50.33 -63.74 -11.93
C THR A 577 -51.67 -64.08 -11.23
N PRO A 578 -52.13 -63.20 -10.30
CA PRO A 578 -53.44 -63.43 -9.61
C PRO A 578 -54.59 -63.32 -10.62
N ARG A 579 -55.61 -64.26 -10.49
CA ARG A 579 -56.80 -64.21 -11.33
C ARG A 579 -57.98 -63.49 -10.67
N SER A 580 -58.02 -63.43 -9.37
CA SER A 580 -59.09 -62.75 -8.67
C SER A 580 -59.04 -61.23 -8.88
N PHE A 581 -60.20 -60.59 -9.04
CA PHE A 581 -60.28 -59.10 -9.25
C PHE A 581 -59.62 -58.34 -8.10
N ALA A 582 -59.90 -58.73 -6.83
CA ALA A 582 -59.30 -58.07 -5.68
C ALA A 582 -57.77 -58.17 -5.65
N ALA A 583 -57.19 -59.33 -5.95
CA ALA A 583 -55.76 -59.50 -6.01
C ALA A 583 -55.11 -58.72 -7.17
N ARG A 584 -55.82 -58.55 -8.32
CA ARG A 584 -55.38 -57.76 -9.44
C ARG A 584 -55.32 -56.28 -9.09
N VAL A 585 -56.33 -55.76 -8.37
CA VAL A 585 -56.31 -54.35 -7.90
C VAL A 585 -55.10 -54.07 -6.98
N LEU A 586 -54.85 -55.00 -5.99
CA LEU A 586 -53.69 -54.90 -5.13
C LEU A 586 -52.38 -55.00 -5.93
N GLY A 587 -52.34 -55.87 -6.95
CA GLY A 587 -51.19 -55.98 -7.83
C GLY A 587 -50.89 -54.71 -8.62
N ILE A 588 -51.92 -53.96 -9.10
CA ILE A 588 -51.75 -52.65 -9.76
C ILE A 588 -51.22 -51.64 -8.78
N VAL A 589 -51.78 -51.54 -7.56
CA VAL A 589 -51.27 -50.58 -6.54
C VAL A 589 -49.85 -50.93 -6.15
N TRP A 590 -49.50 -52.23 -6.02
CA TRP A 590 -48.12 -52.62 -5.77
C TRP A 590 -47.18 -52.32 -6.93
N ALA A 591 -47.61 -52.43 -8.19
CA ALA A 591 -46.83 -52.07 -9.35
C ALA A 591 -46.56 -50.51 -9.39
N GLY A 592 -47.56 -49.69 -9.05
CA GLY A 592 -47.40 -48.24 -8.90
C GLY A 592 -46.41 -47.87 -7.80
N PHE A 593 -46.51 -48.55 -6.65
CA PHE A 593 -45.53 -48.34 -5.56
C PHE A 593 -44.12 -48.76 -5.97
N ALA A 594 -43.95 -49.92 -6.61
CA ALA A 594 -42.69 -50.41 -7.14
C ALA A 594 -42.05 -49.44 -8.11
N MET A 595 -42.84 -48.86 -9.04
CA MET A 595 -42.38 -47.86 -9.99
C MET A 595 -41.83 -46.60 -9.27
N ILE A 596 -42.53 -46.09 -8.26
CA ILE A 596 -42.08 -44.94 -7.47
C ILE A 596 -40.75 -45.24 -6.75
N ILE A 597 -40.64 -46.43 -6.13
CA ILE A 597 -39.39 -46.81 -5.41
C ILE A 597 -38.20 -46.94 -6.38
N VAL A 598 -38.38 -47.58 -7.52
CA VAL A 598 -37.30 -47.77 -8.52
C VAL A 598 -36.90 -46.41 -9.12
N ALA A 599 -37.88 -45.55 -9.48
CA ALA A 599 -37.61 -44.22 -9.97
C ALA A 599 -36.86 -43.35 -8.93
N SER A 600 -37.31 -43.38 -7.67
CA SER A 600 -36.64 -42.69 -6.56
C SER A 600 -35.23 -43.19 -6.30
N TYR A 601 -35.01 -44.49 -6.38
CA TYR A 601 -33.69 -45.09 -6.24
C TYR A 601 -32.76 -44.65 -7.36
N THR A 602 -33.21 -44.69 -8.63
CA THR A 602 -32.43 -44.30 -9.80
C THR A 602 -32.06 -42.81 -9.72
N ALA A 603 -33.04 -41.94 -9.37
CA ALA A 603 -32.79 -40.51 -9.22
C ALA A 603 -31.77 -40.22 -8.10
N ASN A 604 -31.94 -40.84 -6.93
CA ASN A 604 -31.00 -40.65 -5.81
C ASN A 604 -29.62 -41.23 -6.09
N LEU A 605 -29.53 -42.37 -6.79
CA LEU A 605 -28.25 -42.94 -7.21
C LEU A 605 -27.52 -42.02 -8.19
N ALA A 606 -28.22 -41.47 -9.19
CA ALA A 606 -27.68 -40.50 -10.12
C ALA A 606 -27.19 -39.23 -9.37
N ALA A 607 -27.97 -38.68 -8.46
CA ALA A 607 -27.60 -37.57 -7.62
C ALA A 607 -26.38 -37.89 -6.74
N PHE A 608 -26.31 -39.06 -6.15
CA PHE A 608 -25.19 -39.48 -5.30
C PHE A 608 -23.89 -39.60 -6.09
N LEU A 609 -23.94 -40.17 -7.31
CA LEU A 609 -22.77 -40.32 -8.18
C LEU A 609 -22.29 -38.99 -8.77
N VAL A 610 -23.22 -38.07 -9.09
CA VAL A 610 -22.86 -36.74 -9.63
C VAL A 610 -22.40 -35.78 -8.53
N LEU A 611 -22.94 -35.88 -7.32
CA LEU A 611 -22.64 -35.00 -6.17
C LEU A 611 -21.50 -35.53 -5.31
N ASP A 612 -20.63 -36.39 -5.81
CA ASP A 612 -19.45 -36.82 -5.05
C ASP A 612 -18.48 -35.65 -4.89
N ARG A 613 -18.88 -34.67 -4.07
CA ARG A 613 -17.99 -33.60 -3.60
C ARG A 613 -17.07 -34.19 -2.55
N PRO A 614 -15.74 -33.92 -2.66
CA PRO A 614 -14.84 -34.25 -1.56
C PRO A 614 -15.39 -33.56 -0.31
N LYS A 615 -15.53 -34.27 0.78
CA LYS A 615 -15.95 -33.67 2.05
C LYS A 615 -14.91 -32.61 2.40
N THR A 616 -15.30 -31.33 2.35
CA THR A 616 -14.47 -30.25 2.88
C THR A 616 -14.23 -30.56 4.34
N ILE A 617 -12.96 -30.82 4.69
CA ILE A 617 -12.56 -31.16 6.06
C ILE A 617 -12.88 -29.98 6.99
N LEU A 618 -12.78 -28.75 6.46
CA LEU A 618 -13.10 -27.50 7.14
C LEU A 618 -14.05 -26.67 6.28
N SER A 619 -14.99 -25.97 6.91
CA SER A 619 -15.91 -25.04 6.22
C SER A 619 -15.33 -23.65 6.01
N GLY A 620 -14.10 -23.38 6.48
CA GLY A 620 -13.43 -22.09 6.44
C GLY A 620 -13.09 -21.53 7.82
N ILE A 621 -12.81 -20.22 7.91
CA ILE A 621 -12.38 -19.55 9.16
C ILE A 621 -13.43 -19.62 10.29
N HIS A 622 -14.70 -19.82 9.93
CA HIS A 622 -15.81 -19.92 10.90
C HIS A 622 -16.06 -21.34 11.40
N ASP A 623 -15.25 -22.33 10.96
CA ASP A 623 -15.39 -23.71 11.43
C ASP A 623 -15.17 -23.80 12.94
N ASN A 624 -16.06 -24.54 13.63
CA ASN A 624 -15.99 -24.73 15.07
C ASN A 624 -14.67 -25.34 15.55
N ARG A 625 -14.04 -26.18 14.73
CA ARG A 625 -12.75 -26.81 15.04
C ARG A 625 -11.58 -25.81 15.09
N LEU A 626 -11.67 -24.69 14.35
CA LEU A 626 -10.69 -23.60 14.40
C LEU A 626 -10.97 -22.65 15.55
N ARG A 627 -12.26 -22.33 15.80
CA ARG A 627 -12.67 -21.42 16.86
C ARG A 627 -12.57 -22.03 18.27
N ASN A 628 -12.93 -23.32 18.38
CA ASN A 628 -12.83 -24.13 19.60
C ASN A 628 -12.08 -25.43 19.28
N PRO A 629 -10.76 -25.38 19.15
CA PRO A 629 -9.99 -26.53 18.72
C PRO A 629 -10.13 -27.69 19.72
N ALA A 630 -10.51 -28.86 19.20
CA ALA A 630 -10.35 -30.10 19.94
C ALA A 630 -8.85 -30.36 20.18
N ILE A 631 -8.51 -31.09 21.25
CA ILE A 631 -7.12 -31.35 21.71
C ILE A 631 -6.22 -31.88 20.59
N ASN A 632 -6.76 -32.49 19.55
CA ASN A 632 -6.02 -33.12 18.46
C ASN A 632 -6.06 -32.36 17.12
N PHE A 633 -6.65 -31.14 17.03
CA PHE A 633 -6.68 -30.38 15.79
C PHE A 633 -5.71 -29.20 15.88
N ASN A 634 -4.55 -29.36 15.27
CA ASN A 634 -3.48 -28.37 15.23
C ASN A 634 -3.56 -27.56 13.95
N TYR A 635 -3.45 -26.23 14.05
CA TYR A 635 -3.34 -25.31 12.93
C TYR A 635 -2.32 -24.22 13.23
N SER A 636 -1.68 -23.72 12.19
CA SER A 636 -0.58 -22.76 12.34
C SER A 636 -0.49 -21.78 11.18
N THR A 637 0.36 -20.76 11.36
CA THR A 637 0.83 -19.82 10.35
C THR A 637 2.35 -19.63 10.46
N VAL A 638 2.91 -18.64 9.75
CA VAL A 638 4.34 -18.31 9.81
C VAL A 638 4.58 -17.15 10.76
N LYS A 639 5.60 -17.24 11.61
CA LYS A 639 6.01 -16.20 12.57
C LYS A 639 6.44 -14.92 11.84
N GLY A 640 6.14 -13.75 12.42
CA GLY A 640 6.54 -12.44 11.89
C GLY A 640 5.85 -12.05 10.57
N SER A 641 4.83 -12.81 10.13
CA SER A 641 4.13 -12.59 8.88
C SER A 641 2.94 -11.63 9.00
N ALA A 642 2.46 -11.15 7.85
CA ALA A 642 1.24 -10.36 7.79
C ALA A 642 0.00 -11.13 8.25
N VAL A 643 -0.03 -12.45 8.02
CA VAL A 643 -1.11 -13.35 8.47
C VAL A 643 -1.13 -13.45 9.99
N GLU A 644 0.03 -13.65 10.63
CA GLU A 644 0.11 -13.64 12.09
C GLU A 644 -0.36 -12.31 12.68
N MET A 645 0.08 -11.17 12.09
CA MET A 645 -0.36 -9.85 12.52
C MET A 645 -1.87 -9.64 12.33
N TYR A 646 -2.47 -10.19 11.27
CA TYR A 646 -3.90 -10.17 11.05
C TYR A 646 -4.66 -10.84 12.21
N PHE A 647 -4.27 -12.06 12.59
CA PHE A 647 -4.88 -12.77 13.70
C PHE A 647 -4.67 -12.07 15.06
N ARG A 648 -3.51 -11.46 15.26
CA ARG A 648 -3.18 -10.72 16.48
C ARG A 648 -4.06 -9.47 16.67
N ARG A 649 -4.44 -8.81 15.58
CA ARG A 649 -5.25 -7.57 15.62
C ARG A 649 -6.74 -7.83 15.78
N GLN A 650 -7.24 -8.96 15.25
CA GLN A 650 -8.67 -9.26 15.27
C GLN A 650 -9.09 -9.80 16.64
N VAL A 651 -9.87 -9.00 17.37
CA VAL A 651 -10.36 -9.39 18.71
C VAL A 651 -11.18 -10.69 18.64
N GLU A 652 -11.98 -10.86 17.60
CA GLU A 652 -12.80 -12.07 17.37
C GLU A 652 -11.99 -13.34 17.16
N LEU A 653 -10.74 -13.19 16.70
CA LEU A 653 -9.83 -14.31 16.40
C LEU A 653 -8.75 -14.50 17.47
N SER A 654 -8.83 -13.79 18.58
CA SER A 654 -7.83 -13.82 19.67
C SER A 654 -7.63 -15.23 20.26
N ASN A 655 -8.69 -16.03 20.36
CA ASN A 655 -8.60 -17.42 20.81
C ASN A 655 -7.82 -18.29 19.81
N MET A 656 -8.04 -18.11 18.51
CA MET A 656 -7.29 -18.78 17.47
C MET A 656 -5.81 -18.38 17.53
N TYR A 657 -5.53 -17.08 17.69
CA TYR A 657 -4.16 -16.58 17.78
C TYR A 657 -3.37 -17.23 18.93
N ARG A 658 -3.95 -17.36 20.13
CA ARG A 658 -3.30 -18.00 21.29
C ARG A 658 -2.91 -19.45 21.03
N VAL A 659 -3.71 -20.19 20.25
CA VAL A 659 -3.41 -21.57 19.88
C VAL A 659 -2.30 -21.61 18.83
N MET A 660 -2.37 -20.76 17.82
CA MET A 660 -1.39 -20.70 16.73
C MET A 660 -0.01 -20.24 17.20
N GLU A 661 0.06 -19.22 18.07
CA GLU A 661 1.32 -18.60 18.50
C GLU A 661 2.36 -19.60 18.99
N ARG A 662 1.90 -20.70 19.65
CA ARG A 662 2.78 -21.75 20.17
C ARG A 662 3.25 -22.73 19.09
N MET A 663 2.54 -22.81 17.97
CA MET A 663 2.74 -23.81 16.91
C MET A 663 3.17 -23.20 15.58
N ASN A 664 3.39 -21.87 15.53
CA ASN A 664 3.78 -21.19 14.31
C ASN A 664 5.16 -21.65 13.83
N TYR A 665 5.26 -21.87 12.53
CA TYR A 665 6.50 -22.27 11.86
C TYR A 665 7.32 -21.04 11.48
N ASP A 666 8.62 -21.23 11.27
CA ASP A 666 9.51 -20.15 10.84
C ASP A 666 9.43 -19.94 9.30
N THR A 667 9.07 -20.98 8.54
CA THR A 667 8.94 -20.92 7.08
C THR A 667 7.64 -21.55 6.60
N ALA A 668 7.09 -21.04 5.49
CA ALA A 668 5.87 -21.56 4.88
C ALA A 668 6.06 -23.00 4.37
N GLN A 669 7.25 -23.32 3.83
CA GLN A 669 7.55 -24.67 3.32
C GLN A 669 7.50 -25.74 4.41
N ALA A 670 8.07 -25.44 5.59
CA ALA A 670 8.03 -26.38 6.72
C ALA A 670 6.60 -26.67 7.18
N ALA A 671 5.74 -25.66 7.17
CA ALA A 671 4.32 -25.82 7.52
C ALA A 671 3.56 -26.65 6.47
N ILE A 672 3.80 -26.42 5.18
CA ILE A 672 3.19 -27.19 4.09
C ILE A 672 3.60 -28.66 4.17
N ASP A 673 4.88 -28.95 4.41
CA ASP A 673 5.39 -30.32 4.59
C ASP A 673 4.77 -31.01 5.80
N ALA A 674 4.50 -30.26 6.87
CA ALA A 674 3.80 -30.77 8.05
C ALA A 674 2.33 -31.13 7.74
N VAL A 675 1.64 -30.38 6.89
CA VAL A 675 0.28 -30.73 6.40
C VAL A 675 0.35 -31.98 5.53
N LYS A 676 1.31 -32.10 4.62
CA LYS A 676 1.51 -33.29 3.79
C LYS A 676 1.72 -34.56 4.62
N LYS A 677 2.55 -34.47 5.65
CA LYS A 677 2.82 -35.57 6.61
C LYS A 677 1.64 -35.88 7.55
N GLY A 678 0.65 -34.94 7.63
CA GLY A 678 -0.49 -35.10 8.53
C GLY A 678 -0.21 -34.76 10.00
N SER A 679 0.95 -34.21 10.32
CA SER A 679 1.27 -33.71 11.68
C SER A 679 0.60 -32.36 12.00
N LEU A 680 0.24 -31.59 10.97
CA LEU A 680 -0.52 -30.35 11.06
C LEU A 680 -1.88 -30.54 10.35
N GLY A 681 -2.97 -30.24 11.03
CA GLY A 681 -4.32 -30.42 10.49
C GLY A 681 -4.73 -29.34 9.49
N ALA A 682 -4.26 -28.08 9.69
CA ALA A 682 -4.53 -26.97 8.78
C ALA A 682 -3.38 -25.94 8.82
N PHE A 683 -3.04 -25.41 7.64
CA PHE A 683 -2.09 -24.30 7.51
C PHE A 683 -2.81 -23.09 6.93
N ILE A 684 -2.68 -21.94 7.59
CA ILE A 684 -3.36 -20.70 7.23
C ILE A 684 -2.31 -19.74 6.66
N TRP A 685 -2.46 -19.42 5.37
CA TRP A 685 -1.47 -18.62 4.65
C TRP A 685 -2.09 -17.90 3.46
N ASP A 686 -1.26 -17.16 2.74
CA ASP A 686 -1.63 -16.42 1.54
C ASP A 686 -2.19 -17.34 0.45
N SER A 687 -3.30 -16.93 -0.13
CA SER A 687 -4.05 -17.74 -1.10
C SER A 687 -3.24 -18.12 -2.33
N SER A 688 -2.41 -17.20 -2.83
CA SER A 688 -1.59 -17.45 -4.04
C SER A 688 -0.59 -18.58 -3.85
N ARG A 689 0.08 -18.62 -2.67
CA ARG A 689 0.99 -19.71 -2.32
C ARG A 689 0.26 -21.03 -2.16
N LEU A 690 -0.84 -21.04 -1.42
CA LEU A 690 -1.58 -22.28 -1.13
C LEU A 690 -2.27 -22.84 -2.38
N GLN A 691 -2.76 -21.98 -3.29
CA GLN A 691 -3.31 -22.42 -4.57
C GLN A 691 -2.24 -23.07 -5.46
N TYR A 692 -1.03 -22.49 -5.49
CA TYR A 692 0.10 -23.07 -6.20
C TYR A 692 0.44 -24.47 -5.68
N GLU A 693 0.55 -24.67 -4.36
CA GLU A 693 0.84 -25.97 -3.76
C GLU A 693 -0.30 -27.00 -3.99
N ALA A 694 -1.56 -26.57 -3.87
CA ALA A 694 -2.72 -27.42 -4.14
C ALA A 694 -2.84 -27.78 -5.62
N ALA A 695 -2.33 -26.95 -6.54
CA ALA A 695 -2.29 -27.28 -7.96
C ALA A 695 -1.23 -28.35 -8.30
N GLN A 696 -0.15 -28.43 -7.52
CA GLN A 696 0.94 -29.39 -7.74
C GLN A 696 0.74 -30.72 -7.03
N ASP A 697 0.07 -30.73 -5.89
CA ASP A 697 -0.13 -31.90 -5.05
C ASP A 697 -1.62 -32.19 -4.84
N CYS A 698 -2.11 -33.27 -5.45
CA CYS A 698 -3.51 -33.65 -5.41
C CYS A 698 -3.98 -34.12 -4.03
N ASP A 699 -3.06 -34.33 -3.10
CA ASP A 699 -3.38 -34.69 -1.70
C ASP A 699 -3.66 -33.44 -0.85
N LEU A 700 -3.47 -32.21 -1.41
CA LEU A 700 -3.72 -30.95 -0.76
C LEU A 700 -4.93 -30.23 -1.39
N MET A 701 -5.69 -29.52 -0.58
CA MET A 701 -6.77 -28.67 -1.04
C MET A 701 -6.87 -27.41 -0.20
N THR A 702 -7.30 -26.33 -0.82
CA THR A 702 -7.69 -25.09 -0.10
C THR A 702 -9.13 -25.19 0.36
N SER A 703 -9.43 -24.70 1.54
CA SER A 703 -10.74 -24.80 2.18
C SER A 703 -11.29 -23.46 2.64
N GLY A 704 -12.57 -23.23 2.39
CA GLY A 704 -13.29 -22.03 2.79
C GLY A 704 -13.14 -20.86 1.81
N GLU A 705 -13.87 -19.78 2.11
CA GLU A 705 -13.78 -18.52 1.37
C GLU A 705 -12.53 -17.73 1.74
N LEU A 706 -12.08 -16.86 0.84
CA LEU A 706 -10.96 -15.95 1.09
C LEU A 706 -11.37 -14.89 2.12
N PHE A 707 -10.55 -14.72 3.15
CA PHE A 707 -10.70 -13.69 4.16
C PHE A 707 -9.44 -12.82 4.24
N GLY A 708 -9.49 -11.69 4.96
CA GLY A 708 -8.35 -10.80 5.11
C GLY A 708 -7.79 -10.33 3.77
N ARG A 709 -8.68 -9.93 2.84
CA ARG A 709 -8.29 -9.51 1.49
C ARG A 709 -7.27 -8.39 1.55
N SER A 710 -6.18 -8.54 0.83
CA SER A 710 -5.06 -7.60 0.74
C SER A 710 -4.43 -7.67 -0.65
N GLY A 711 -3.43 -6.84 -0.90
CA GLY A 711 -2.68 -6.88 -2.14
C GLY A 711 -1.19 -7.05 -1.87
N TYR A 712 -0.50 -7.65 -2.82
CA TYR A 712 0.94 -7.59 -2.92
C TYR A 712 1.34 -6.36 -3.71
N ALA A 713 2.25 -5.56 -3.19
CA ALA A 713 2.75 -4.35 -3.83
C ALA A 713 4.26 -4.24 -3.74
N ILE A 714 4.82 -3.41 -4.59
CA ILE A 714 6.23 -3.03 -4.57
C ILE A 714 6.41 -2.01 -3.46
N GLY A 715 7.38 -2.25 -2.58
CA GLY A 715 7.76 -1.31 -1.52
C GLY A 715 8.83 -0.34 -2.00
N LEU A 716 8.68 0.94 -1.63
CA LEU A 716 9.61 2.02 -1.95
C LEU A 716 9.92 2.82 -0.68
N GLN A 717 11.03 3.54 -0.69
CA GLN A 717 11.32 4.51 0.38
C GLN A 717 10.23 5.59 0.41
N LYS A 718 9.95 6.13 1.58
CA LYS A 718 8.95 7.17 1.74
C LYS A 718 9.39 8.43 0.99
N GLY A 719 8.49 8.99 0.15
CA GLY A 719 8.82 10.11 -0.73
C GLY A 719 9.73 9.74 -1.92
N SER A 720 9.77 8.48 -2.31
CA SER A 720 10.54 8.05 -3.48
C SER A 720 9.97 8.63 -4.78
N PRO A 721 10.81 9.21 -5.64
CA PRO A 721 10.39 9.74 -6.94
C PRO A 721 9.79 8.67 -7.87
N TRP A 722 10.13 7.40 -7.63
CA TRP A 722 9.65 6.27 -8.40
C TRP A 722 8.25 5.78 -8.04
N ALA A 723 7.66 6.24 -6.93
CA ALA A 723 6.40 5.70 -6.42
C ALA A 723 5.25 5.86 -7.41
N ASN A 724 5.09 7.05 -7.99
CA ASN A 724 4.06 7.33 -8.99
C ASN A 724 4.31 6.61 -10.31
N GLU A 725 5.55 6.61 -10.78
CA GLU A 725 5.95 5.95 -12.03
C GLU A 725 5.73 4.44 -11.96
N VAL A 726 6.16 3.80 -10.87
CA VAL A 726 5.92 2.37 -10.63
C VAL A 726 4.43 2.07 -10.55
N THR A 727 3.65 2.90 -9.88
CA THR A 727 2.19 2.75 -9.77
C THR A 727 1.52 2.80 -11.14
N LEU A 728 1.88 3.79 -11.98
CA LEU A 728 1.34 3.91 -13.34
C LEU A 728 1.73 2.72 -14.21
N ALA A 729 2.99 2.28 -14.14
CA ALA A 729 3.46 1.11 -14.87
C ALA A 729 2.69 -0.17 -14.46
N ILE A 730 2.42 -0.39 -13.17
CA ILE A 730 1.64 -1.54 -12.70
C ILE A 730 0.20 -1.49 -13.22
N LEU A 731 -0.45 -0.31 -13.20
CA LEU A 731 -1.81 -0.16 -13.72
C LEU A 731 -1.87 -0.51 -15.22
N GLU A 732 -0.90 -0.03 -16.00
CA GLU A 732 -0.81 -0.34 -17.42
C GLU A 732 -0.51 -1.84 -17.68
N PHE A 733 0.27 -2.49 -16.82
CA PHE A 733 0.49 -3.93 -16.90
C PHE A 733 -0.78 -4.74 -16.61
N HIS A 734 -1.67 -4.24 -15.75
CA HIS A 734 -3.01 -4.81 -15.57
C HIS A 734 -3.88 -4.64 -16.81
N GLU A 735 -3.92 -3.43 -17.39
CA GLU A 735 -4.72 -3.15 -18.60
C GLU A 735 -4.24 -3.93 -19.84
N SER A 736 -2.93 -4.09 -19.98
CA SER A 736 -2.34 -4.86 -21.10
C SER A 736 -2.47 -6.38 -20.96
N GLY A 737 -3.00 -6.89 -19.84
CA GLY A 737 -3.08 -8.33 -19.54
C GLY A 737 -1.71 -8.97 -19.25
N PHE A 738 -0.67 -8.20 -19.00
CA PHE A 738 0.64 -8.74 -18.67
C PHE A 738 0.63 -9.48 -17.33
N MET A 739 -0.08 -8.96 -16.32
CA MET A 739 -0.21 -9.62 -15.01
C MET A 739 -0.91 -10.98 -15.11
N GLU A 740 -1.92 -11.11 -15.98
CA GLU A 740 -2.59 -12.40 -16.25
C GLU A 740 -1.65 -13.42 -16.91
N LYS A 741 -0.80 -12.97 -17.83
CA LYS A 741 0.24 -13.83 -18.42
C LYS A 741 1.26 -14.32 -17.38
N LEU A 742 1.63 -13.48 -16.42
CA LEU A 742 2.49 -13.89 -15.31
C LEU A 742 1.80 -14.88 -14.39
N ASP A 743 0.50 -14.69 -14.12
CA ASP A 743 -0.31 -15.61 -13.32
C ASP A 743 -0.39 -16.99 -14.01
N ASP A 744 -0.65 -17.03 -15.32
CA ASP A 744 -0.68 -18.28 -16.08
C ASP A 744 0.69 -18.98 -16.07
N LYS A 745 1.77 -18.23 -16.31
CA LYS A 745 3.14 -18.75 -16.37
C LYS A 745 3.64 -19.33 -15.04
N TRP A 746 3.38 -18.63 -13.92
CA TRP A 746 4.03 -18.95 -12.65
C TRP A 746 3.14 -19.59 -11.60
N ILE A 747 1.82 -19.37 -11.64
CA ILE A 747 0.89 -19.85 -10.60
C ILE A 747 0.02 -20.99 -11.13
N ILE A 748 -0.60 -20.81 -12.31
CA ILE A 748 -1.55 -21.79 -12.84
C ILE A 748 -0.83 -22.93 -13.55
N ASN A 749 0.13 -22.63 -14.41
CA ASN A 749 0.84 -23.61 -15.24
C ASN A 749 2.38 -23.52 -15.09
N PRO A 750 2.95 -23.72 -13.89
CA PRO A 750 4.35 -23.46 -13.60
C PRO A 750 5.37 -24.35 -14.36
N HIS A 751 4.94 -25.42 -15.03
CA HIS A 751 5.78 -26.35 -15.79
C HIS A 751 5.20 -26.63 -17.17
N ARG A 752 4.99 -25.63 -17.97
CA ARG A 752 4.63 -25.83 -19.36
C ARG A 752 5.86 -26.20 -20.19
N ASP A 753 6.37 -27.42 -19.94
CA ASP A 753 7.20 -28.09 -20.93
C ASP A 753 6.28 -28.46 -22.11
N PRO A 754 6.50 -27.94 -23.33
CA PRO A 754 5.60 -28.19 -24.44
C PRO A 754 5.42 -29.66 -24.79
N THR A 755 6.25 -30.55 -24.24
CA THR A 755 6.33 -31.98 -24.51
C THR A 755 5.64 -32.86 -23.46
N GLN A 756 5.21 -32.33 -22.29
CA GLN A 756 4.53 -33.12 -21.26
C GLN A 756 3.09 -32.64 -21.06
N PRO A 757 2.12 -33.59 -20.96
CA PRO A 757 0.75 -33.21 -20.59
C PRO A 757 0.76 -32.61 -19.18
N PRO A 758 -0.03 -31.56 -18.95
CA PRO A 758 -0.08 -30.89 -17.65
C PRO A 758 -0.46 -31.90 -16.56
N LYS A 759 0.39 -32.01 -15.53
CA LYS A 759 0.01 -32.64 -14.26
C LYS A 759 -0.93 -31.70 -13.51
N THR A 760 -2.04 -31.33 -14.14
CA THR A 760 -3.07 -30.60 -13.44
C THR A 760 -3.80 -31.57 -12.55
N CYS A 761 -3.68 -31.37 -11.25
CA CYS A 761 -4.68 -31.90 -10.32
C CYS A 761 -6.00 -31.28 -10.78
N LYS A 762 -6.85 -32.09 -11.42
CA LYS A 762 -8.15 -31.67 -11.92
C LYS A 762 -9.04 -31.31 -10.72
N ILE A 763 -8.83 -30.13 -10.19
CA ILE A 763 -9.78 -29.50 -9.30
C ILE A 763 -10.69 -28.68 -10.22
N ASP A 764 -11.95 -29.10 -10.30
CA ASP A 764 -13.06 -28.41 -10.97
C ASP A 764 -13.10 -28.26 -12.49
N GLN A 765 -12.67 -29.26 -13.25
CA GLN A 765 -13.41 -29.47 -14.48
C GLN A 765 -14.62 -30.39 -14.16
N LYS A 766 -15.82 -29.83 -14.31
CA LYS A 766 -17.09 -30.58 -14.38
C LYS A 766 -17.11 -31.48 -15.61
N VAL A 767 -16.15 -32.40 -15.71
CA VAL A 767 -16.25 -33.51 -16.65
C VAL A 767 -17.20 -34.47 -15.97
N PRO A 768 -18.34 -34.86 -16.60
CA PRO A 768 -19.20 -35.90 -16.06
C PRO A 768 -18.31 -37.12 -15.80
N THR A 769 -18.19 -37.51 -14.55
CA THR A 769 -17.41 -38.70 -14.17
C THR A 769 -17.99 -39.88 -14.89
N THR A 770 -17.26 -40.45 -15.85
CA THR A 770 -17.64 -41.72 -16.50
C THR A 770 -17.65 -42.78 -15.41
N LEU A 771 -18.77 -43.55 -15.29
CA LEU A 771 -18.91 -44.66 -14.37
C LEU A 771 -17.84 -45.69 -14.68
N GLY A 772 -16.81 -45.78 -13.85
CA GLY A 772 -15.73 -46.78 -13.97
C GLY A 772 -16.06 -48.07 -13.21
N LEU A 773 -15.24 -49.07 -13.43
CA LEU A 773 -15.33 -50.33 -12.72
C LEU A 773 -15.28 -50.18 -11.20
N GLU A 774 -14.54 -49.21 -10.72
CA GLU A 774 -14.39 -48.89 -9.28
C GLU A 774 -15.72 -48.51 -8.60
N ASN A 775 -16.66 -47.94 -9.32
CA ASN A 775 -17.97 -47.55 -8.78
C ASN A 775 -19.02 -48.70 -8.87
N MET A 776 -18.78 -49.74 -9.68
CA MET A 776 -19.72 -50.80 -9.97
C MET A 776 -19.26 -52.19 -9.50
N HIS A 777 -18.06 -52.34 -8.94
CA HIS A 777 -17.52 -53.63 -8.50
C HIS A 777 -18.42 -54.36 -7.50
N ASP A 778 -19.09 -53.62 -6.61
CA ASP A 778 -20.02 -54.18 -5.64
C ASP A 778 -21.21 -54.87 -6.30
N ALA A 779 -21.70 -54.37 -7.44
CA ALA A 779 -22.78 -55.03 -8.18
C ALA A 779 -22.34 -56.39 -8.79
N PHE A 780 -21.07 -56.47 -9.22
CA PHE A 780 -20.53 -57.75 -9.69
C PHE A 780 -20.31 -58.75 -8.54
N TYR A 781 -19.93 -58.27 -7.34
CA TYR A 781 -19.87 -59.15 -6.16
C TYR A 781 -21.25 -59.66 -5.75
N LEU A 782 -22.31 -58.92 -5.92
CA LEU A 782 -23.68 -59.35 -5.67
C LEU A 782 -24.06 -60.48 -6.60
N ILE A 783 -23.71 -60.38 -7.90
CA ILE A 783 -23.97 -61.47 -8.90
C ILE A 783 -23.16 -62.68 -8.50
N ALA A 784 -21.89 -62.58 -8.20
CA ALA A 784 -21.05 -63.73 -7.77
C ALA A 784 -21.58 -64.37 -6.50
N GLY A 785 -22.00 -63.57 -5.51
CA GLY A 785 -22.67 -64.03 -4.29
C GLY A 785 -23.97 -64.79 -4.57
N GLY A 786 -24.79 -64.33 -5.52
CA GLY A 786 -26.02 -64.96 -5.96
C GLY A 786 -25.76 -66.31 -6.60
N ILE A 787 -24.77 -66.44 -7.48
CA ILE A 787 -24.35 -67.71 -8.11
C ILE A 787 -23.89 -68.72 -7.05
N VAL A 788 -23.02 -68.33 -6.13
CA VAL A 788 -22.52 -69.16 -5.03
C VAL A 788 -23.65 -69.59 -4.14
N GLY A 789 -24.55 -68.66 -3.78
CA GLY A 789 -25.76 -68.99 -3.00
C GLY A 789 -26.67 -69.96 -3.71
N GLY A 790 -26.89 -69.80 -5.01
CA GLY A 790 -27.67 -70.75 -5.81
C GLY A 790 -27.07 -72.19 -5.84
N LEU A 791 -25.75 -72.28 -6.01
CA LEU A 791 -25.04 -73.56 -5.94
C LEU A 791 -25.16 -74.20 -4.56
N VAL A 792 -25.07 -73.45 -3.49
CA VAL A 792 -25.28 -74.00 -2.12
C VAL A 792 -26.70 -74.47 -1.91
N LEU A 793 -27.72 -73.73 -2.39
CA LEU A 793 -29.11 -74.14 -2.33
C LEU A 793 -29.35 -75.45 -3.11
N ILE A 794 -28.79 -75.63 -4.32
CA ILE A 794 -28.87 -76.87 -5.08
C ILE A 794 -28.30 -78.09 -4.26
N LEU A 795 -27.16 -77.83 -3.62
CA LEU A 795 -26.57 -78.87 -2.76
C LEU A 795 -27.50 -79.24 -1.58
N ILE A 796 -28.14 -78.29 -0.97
CA ILE A 796 -29.09 -78.45 0.11
C ILE A 796 -30.33 -79.28 -0.40
N GLU A 797 -30.90 -78.88 -1.55
CA GLU A 797 -32.01 -79.54 -2.20
C GLU A 797 -31.69 -81.00 -2.52
N VAL A 798 -30.53 -81.26 -3.08
CA VAL A 798 -30.07 -82.64 -3.41
C VAL A 798 -29.89 -83.43 -2.11
N PHE A 799 -29.35 -82.89 -1.07
CA PHE A 799 -29.18 -83.49 0.20
C PHE A 799 -30.50 -83.76 0.88
N TYR A 800 -31.45 -82.87 0.81
CA TYR A 800 -32.83 -82.99 1.35
C TYR A 800 -33.58 -84.09 0.61
N LYS A 801 -33.53 -84.08 -0.72
CA LYS A 801 -34.22 -85.13 -1.52
C LYS A 801 -33.59 -86.45 -1.32
N LYS A 802 -32.29 -86.62 -1.17
CA LYS A 802 -31.59 -87.79 -0.83
C LYS A 802 -31.96 -88.35 0.59
N HIS A 803 -32.13 -87.43 1.54
CA HIS A 803 -32.60 -87.77 2.89
C HIS A 803 -34.08 -88.22 2.89
N GLN A 804 -34.93 -87.57 2.12
CA GLN A 804 -36.33 -87.84 1.96
C GLN A 804 -36.50 -89.25 1.32
N LEU A 805 -35.76 -89.55 0.25
CA LEU A 805 -35.76 -90.88 -0.38
C LEU A 805 -35.23 -91.98 0.58
N LYS A 806 -34.23 -91.69 1.40
CA LYS A 806 -33.77 -92.63 2.43
C LYS A 806 -34.87 -92.87 3.43
N ARG A 807 -35.57 -91.88 3.85
CA ARG A 807 -36.68 -91.99 4.83
C ARG A 807 -37.86 -92.76 4.25
N GLN A 808 -38.24 -92.56 2.99
CA GLN A 808 -39.25 -93.30 2.27
C GLN A 808 -38.86 -94.80 2.14
N ARG A 809 -37.61 -95.10 1.77
CA ARG A 809 -37.13 -96.51 1.71
C ARG A 809 -37.13 -97.18 3.06
N GLN A 810 -36.82 -96.50 4.13
CA GLN A 810 -36.91 -97.09 5.46
C GLN A 810 -38.33 -97.25 5.90
N LEU A 811 -39.26 -96.40 5.50
CA LEU A 811 -40.73 -96.61 5.75
C LEU A 811 -41.28 -97.76 4.93
N GLU A 812 -40.89 -97.93 3.66
CA GLU A 812 -41.23 -99.08 2.80
C GLU A 812 -40.72 -100.40 3.36
N ILE A 813 -39.44 -100.44 3.84
CA ILE A 813 -38.85 -101.60 4.46
C ILE A 813 -39.59 -101.90 5.76
N ALA A 814 -39.92 -100.87 6.57
CA ALA A 814 -40.72 -101.09 7.81
C ALA A 814 -42.14 -101.61 7.51
N ARG A 815 -42.78 -101.07 6.44
CA ARG A 815 -44.08 -101.54 5.98
C ARG A 815 -43.98 -103.05 5.54
N HIS A 816 -43.01 -103.37 4.67
CA HIS A 816 -42.75 -104.80 4.25
C HIS A 816 -42.42 -105.71 5.40
N ALA A 817 -41.71 -105.28 6.40
CA ALA A 817 -41.44 -106.04 7.60
C ALA A 817 -42.69 -106.29 8.46
N ALA A 818 -43.52 -105.18 8.56
CA ALA A 818 -44.81 -105.28 9.28
C ALA A 818 -45.80 -106.16 8.57
N ASP A 819 -45.87 -106.18 7.23
CA ASP A 819 -46.75 -107.10 6.45
C ASP A 819 -46.21 -108.52 6.49
N LYS A 820 -44.96 -108.72 6.46
CA LYS A 820 -44.32 -109.99 6.63
C LYS A 820 -44.60 -110.58 8.07
N TRP A 821 -44.57 -109.74 9.06
CA TRP A 821 -44.92 -110.05 10.43
C TRP A 821 -46.40 -110.37 10.54
N ARG A 822 -47.29 -109.65 9.94
CA ARG A 822 -48.76 -109.97 9.89
C ARG A 822 -49.04 -111.29 9.20
N HIS A 823 -48.34 -111.62 8.07
CA HIS A 823 -48.46 -112.93 7.40
C HIS A 823 -47.94 -114.07 8.26
N THR A 824 -46.86 -113.87 9.00
CA THR A 824 -46.28 -114.96 9.87
C THR A 824 -47.14 -115.17 11.06
N VAL A 825 -47.84 -114.19 11.66
CA VAL A 825 -48.78 -114.30 12.74
C VAL A 825 -50.10 -114.90 12.30
N GLN A 826 -50.58 -114.73 11.03
CA GLN A 826 -51.70 -115.38 10.48
C GLN A 826 -51.48 -116.88 10.15
N VAL A 827 -50.27 -117.24 9.71
CA VAL A 827 -49.90 -118.64 9.45
C VAL A 827 -49.71 -119.45 10.75
N SER A 828 -49.38 -118.84 11.85
CA SER A 828 -49.29 -119.48 13.20
C SER A 828 -50.58 -119.65 13.93
N ARG A 829 -51.73 -119.12 13.39
CA ARG A 829 -53.07 -119.26 13.99
C ARG A 829 -54.02 -120.21 13.22
N ASN A 830 -53.58 -120.80 12.15
CA ASN A 830 -54.17 -121.90 11.53
C ASN A 830 -53.31 -123.25 11.84
#